data_9452155534bed60cad5c137680a29615
#
_entry.id   9452155534bed60cad5c137680a29615
#
_cell.length_a   1.000
_cell.length_b   1.000
_cell.length_c   1.000
_cell.angle_alpha   90.00
_cell.angle_beta   90.00
_cell.angle_gamma   90.00
#
_symmetry.space_group_name_H-M   'P 1'
#
loop_
_entity.id
_entity.type
_entity.pdbx_description
1 polymer ?
#
loop_
_entity_poly.entity_id
_entity_poly.type
_entity_poly.pdbx_seq_one_letter_code
_entity_poly.pdbx_strand_id
1 'polypeptide(L)'
;MKEKYTVKSFDREYMTITKLPLKNIVTINIDNLLEKIFDDQESSVNISDAAVYGTLEKEKVVNLYKLHGSVTYPLGTKMSFTEKELTDLFIRNKGLFETVSFKLSVAPTIFWGTSLYDNNTLELICNSEAYSKSEMQKWIVVYPDEKNKEYIEDFEDLGFNIIEADTKELINYLGNQSFVRQSINKKYIYKEYRERFPSNFVCNELKRSGVRRPVVDFFAGAEPQISDIMSNNVCRISYFSNTLETILSGNITLITGIPGCGKSTLLMQLAFSSELDGRKFWFNSIIEQEAERLIKLVEADDNVIVFIDNLYNNIDALQVLKGAKNIKLVVAERALNYEYVKRFFSISSDRIVDISNLNSGDIQIICKSMNRSSADAIELMRNNENISLLEIVFFVSTSALIKERIKRYISDLINFTDKNLKIDLLEIFTLVNYTSYCGVPCSMDMMYFYFNEDIDSYEDILYALEKMNKIIVESAETNACEQDQNYMVMRSKLFSEKSLSLIDNKTIAHVLNRFLENVSAQIIYRYDIFKRRAYDADITKRAFDIGDGIKFYEKILENNQSPYIRHQYALFLQRKNEYELAWEQIDQAYTESKKRIFSIANTHAIIMFEKNMRSKFNAEKELSLLKSTIEKSFLTLEYCITQDVRVNYHVLTYSRNAIRYYEKFGLDEYTSQYIESALNQLGIILTSGEYIFRGTLKELVNLQRELNEIKNIIS
;
A
#
# COMPACT_ATOMS: atom_id res chain seq x y z
N MET A 1 -20.34 23.02 -22.10
CA MET A 1 -19.05 23.47 -21.56
C MET A 1 -17.92 22.49 -21.87
N LYS A 2 -18.05 21.17 -21.60
CA LYS A 2 -17.02 20.17 -21.94
C LYS A 2 -16.56 20.23 -23.39
N GLU A 3 -17.47 20.25 -24.37
CA GLU A 3 -17.10 20.32 -25.79
C GLU A 3 -16.26 21.56 -26.18
N LYS A 4 -16.44 22.69 -25.49
CA LYS A 4 -15.73 23.93 -25.77
C LYS A 4 -14.23 23.85 -25.39
N TYR A 5 -13.92 23.13 -24.30
CA TYR A 5 -12.57 23.00 -23.75
C TYR A 5 -11.91 21.66 -24.06
N THR A 6 -12.57 20.79 -24.81
CA THR A 6 -11.97 19.54 -25.29
C THR A 6 -11.17 19.82 -26.55
N VAL A 7 -9.86 19.64 -26.47
CA VAL A 7 -8.93 19.83 -27.59
C VAL A 7 -9.13 18.71 -28.61
N LYS A 8 -9.44 19.07 -29.86
CA LYS A 8 -9.62 18.10 -30.95
C LYS A 8 -8.34 17.78 -31.71
N SER A 9 -7.47 18.78 -31.87
CA SER A 9 -6.15 18.66 -32.50
C SER A 9 -5.20 19.68 -31.92
N PHE A 10 -3.92 19.42 -31.98
CA PHE A 10 -2.86 20.31 -31.53
C PHE A 10 -1.69 20.32 -32.51
N ASP A 11 -0.82 21.31 -32.42
CA ASP A 11 0.38 21.43 -33.24
C ASP A 11 1.41 20.37 -32.80
N ARG A 12 1.96 19.63 -33.76
CA ARG A 12 2.90 18.54 -33.48
C ARG A 12 4.19 18.99 -32.79
N GLU A 13 4.53 20.25 -32.87
CA GLU A 13 5.70 20.80 -32.15
C GLU A 13 5.57 20.63 -30.63
N TYR A 14 4.36 20.64 -30.10
CA TYR A 14 4.09 20.39 -28.66
C TYR A 14 4.51 19.00 -28.17
N MET A 15 4.70 18.04 -29.09
CA MET A 15 5.23 16.71 -28.74
C MET A 15 6.63 16.78 -28.10
N THR A 16 7.36 17.86 -28.28
CA THR A 16 8.64 18.12 -27.61
C THR A 16 8.52 18.07 -26.10
N ILE A 17 7.39 18.47 -25.53
CA ILE A 17 7.13 18.44 -24.08
C ILE A 17 7.30 17.05 -23.49
N THR A 18 6.92 15.99 -24.22
CA THR A 18 7.04 14.60 -23.74
C THR A 18 8.48 14.11 -23.64
N LYS A 19 9.42 14.78 -24.34
CA LYS A 19 10.84 14.45 -24.35
C LYS A 19 11.62 15.16 -23.25
N LEU A 20 11.02 16.17 -22.63
CA LEU A 20 11.66 16.94 -21.55
C LEU A 20 11.75 16.06 -20.29
N PRO A 21 12.79 16.23 -19.47
CA PRO A 21 12.96 15.49 -18.23
C PRO A 21 12.05 16.05 -17.11
N LEU A 22 10.79 16.26 -17.44
CA LEU A 22 9.80 16.79 -16.49
C LEU A 22 9.40 15.72 -15.48
N LYS A 23 9.24 16.13 -14.24
CA LYS A 23 8.73 15.34 -13.14
C LYS A 23 7.28 15.70 -12.84
N ASN A 24 7.03 16.99 -12.76
CA ASN A 24 5.73 17.54 -12.44
C ASN A 24 5.36 18.62 -13.46
N ILE A 25 4.10 18.70 -13.81
CA ILE A 25 3.49 19.81 -14.54
C ILE A 25 2.34 20.33 -13.69
N VAL A 26 2.34 21.62 -13.43
CA VAL A 26 1.25 22.29 -12.72
C VAL A 26 0.53 23.20 -13.72
N THR A 27 -0.79 23.12 -13.78
CA THR A 27 -1.60 23.94 -14.68
C THR A 27 -2.90 24.40 -14.03
N ILE A 28 -3.29 25.65 -14.34
CA ILE A 28 -4.63 26.19 -14.04
C ILE A 28 -5.61 25.91 -15.19
N ASN A 29 -5.11 25.47 -16.36
CA ASN A 29 -5.94 25.17 -17.51
C ASN A 29 -6.78 23.90 -17.29
N ILE A 30 -8.06 24.01 -17.62
CA ILE A 30 -9.03 22.92 -17.49
C ILE A 30 -9.12 22.02 -18.73
N ASP A 31 -8.57 22.46 -19.88
CA ASP A 31 -8.57 21.68 -21.12
C ASP A 31 -7.74 20.39 -21.01
N ASN A 32 -7.80 19.54 -22.03
CA ASN A 32 -7.09 18.26 -22.07
C ASN A 32 -5.91 18.26 -23.06
N LEU A 33 -5.29 19.41 -23.30
CA LEU A 33 -4.18 19.51 -24.26
C LEU A 33 -2.98 18.66 -23.83
N LEU A 34 -2.56 18.80 -22.57
CA LEU A 34 -1.42 18.06 -22.04
C LEU A 34 -1.67 16.56 -22.04
N GLU A 35 -2.84 16.13 -21.58
CA GLU A 35 -3.24 14.72 -21.61
C GLU A 35 -3.13 14.15 -23.02
N LYS A 36 -3.63 14.88 -24.01
CA LYS A 36 -3.58 14.46 -25.41
C LYS A 36 -2.17 14.38 -25.99
N ILE A 37 -1.29 15.34 -25.65
CA ILE A 37 0.10 15.35 -26.06
C ILE A 37 0.83 14.09 -25.56
N PHE A 38 0.57 13.70 -24.31
CA PHE A 38 1.21 12.50 -23.73
C PHE A 38 0.58 11.19 -24.25
N ASP A 39 -0.73 11.14 -24.44
CA ASP A 39 -1.43 9.97 -25.01
C ASP A 39 -0.94 9.65 -26.43
N ASP A 40 -0.72 10.66 -27.26
CA ASP A 40 -0.27 10.51 -28.67
C ASP A 40 1.16 9.91 -28.75
N GLN A 41 1.96 10.01 -27.70
CA GLN A 41 3.30 9.43 -27.60
C GLN A 41 3.34 8.10 -26.84
N GLU A 42 2.20 7.46 -26.58
CA GLU A 42 2.11 6.28 -25.72
C GLU A 42 2.73 6.51 -24.32
N SER A 43 2.87 7.78 -23.93
CA SER A 43 3.37 8.20 -22.62
C SER A 43 2.18 8.53 -21.73
N SER A 44 2.21 8.09 -20.48
CA SER A 44 1.13 8.38 -19.56
C SER A 44 1.46 9.54 -18.63
N VAL A 45 0.48 10.41 -18.40
CA VAL A 45 0.50 11.35 -17.29
C VAL A 45 -0.38 10.86 -16.15
N ASN A 46 0.03 11.13 -14.93
CA ASN A 46 -0.80 10.97 -13.76
C ASN A 46 -1.50 12.28 -13.45
N ILE A 47 -2.83 12.30 -13.46
CA ILE A 47 -3.60 13.51 -13.26
C ILE A 47 -4.02 13.62 -11.80
N SER A 48 -3.62 14.71 -11.14
CA SER A 48 -4.10 15.14 -9.83
C SER A 48 -4.99 16.38 -10.03
N ASP A 49 -6.29 16.18 -9.88
CA ASP A 49 -7.30 17.23 -10.04
C ASP A 49 -7.67 17.79 -8.68
N ALA A 50 -7.58 19.10 -8.50
CA ALA A 50 -7.93 19.78 -7.26
C ALA A 50 -9.40 19.61 -6.85
N ALA A 51 -10.30 19.30 -7.80
CA ALA A 51 -11.69 19.00 -7.51
C ALA A 51 -11.92 17.57 -6.97
N VAL A 52 -10.88 16.72 -6.96
CA VAL A 52 -10.94 15.33 -6.52
C VAL A 52 -9.90 15.09 -5.45
N TYR A 53 -10.34 14.89 -4.22
CA TYR A 53 -9.45 14.56 -3.10
C TYR A 53 -8.82 13.17 -3.28
N GLY A 54 -7.52 13.08 -3.00
CA GLY A 54 -6.82 11.80 -2.92
C GLY A 54 -6.36 11.20 -4.25
N THR A 55 -6.21 12.01 -5.30
CA THR A 55 -5.50 11.58 -6.50
C THR A 55 -4.01 11.41 -6.22
N LEU A 56 -3.44 10.37 -6.80
CA LEU A 56 -2.16 9.79 -6.40
C LEU A 56 -1.04 10.20 -7.32
N GLU A 57 0.13 10.53 -6.77
CA GLU A 57 1.35 10.50 -7.55
C GLU A 57 1.62 9.05 -8.02
N LYS A 58 1.88 8.89 -9.30
CA LYS A 58 2.36 7.64 -9.87
C LYS A 58 3.83 7.79 -10.21
N GLU A 59 4.57 6.76 -9.91
CA GLU A 59 5.96 6.67 -10.30
C GLU A 59 6.14 6.60 -11.82
N LYS A 60 7.30 7.06 -12.26
CA LYS A 60 7.79 6.93 -13.64
C LYS A 60 6.91 7.59 -14.71
N VAL A 61 5.94 8.36 -14.30
CA VAL A 61 5.11 9.17 -15.16
C VAL A 61 5.20 10.63 -14.74
N VAL A 62 4.94 11.53 -15.67
CA VAL A 62 4.84 12.95 -15.36
C VAL A 62 3.57 13.18 -14.55
N ASN A 63 3.68 13.79 -13.37
CA ASN A 63 2.52 14.15 -12.56
C ASN A 63 1.96 15.49 -13.03
N LEU A 64 0.71 15.48 -13.48
CA LEU A 64 -0.01 16.65 -13.95
C LEU A 64 -1.02 17.11 -12.91
N TYR A 65 -0.74 18.26 -12.26
CA TYR A 65 -1.61 18.89 -11.27
C TYR A 65 -2.51 19.91 -11.92
N LYS A 66 -3.82 19.66 -11.91
CA LYS A 66 -4.84 20.56 -12.48
C LYS A 66 -5.56 21.28 -11.35
N LEU A 67 -5.18 22.53 -11.10
CA LEU A 67 -5.62 23.29 -9.92
C LEU A 67 -7.05 23.84 -10.02
N HIS A 68 -7.61 23.96 -11.21
CA HIS A 68 -8.98 24.45 -11.44
C HIS A 68 -9.95 23.36 -11.92
N GLY A 69 -9.55 22.09 -11.87
CA GLY A 69 -10.31 20.97 -12.39
C GLY A 69 -9.97 20.59 -13.83
N SER A 70 -10.63 19.56 -14.36
CA SER A 70 -10.34 19.00 -15.69
C SER A 70 -11.62 18.67 -16.46
N VAL A 71 -11.60 18.88 -17.78
CA VAL A 71 -12.68 18.47 -18.68
C VAL A 71 -12.72 16.96 -18.93
N THR A 72 -11.62 16.26 -18.68
CA THR A 72 -11.45 14.83 -18.97
C THR A 72 -11.74 13.93 -17.78
N TYR A 73 -11.74 14.46 -16.55
CA TYR A 73 -11.93 13.64 -15.35
C TYR A 73 -13.38 13.20 -15.16
N PRO A 74 -13.64 12.03 -14.49
CA PRO A 74 -14.94 11.39 -14.56
C PRO A 74 -16.09 12.25 -14.01
N LEU A 75 -17.24 12.00 -14.60
CA LEU A 75 -18.57 12.49 -14.30
C LEU A 75 -18.73 13.10 -12.90
N GLY A 76 -18.83 14.43 -12.84
CA GLY A 76 -19.26 15.13 -11.65
C GLY A 76 -18.26 16.09 -11.02
N THR A 77 -17.05 16.21 -11.51
CA THR A 77 -16.12 17.22 -10.99
C THR A 77 -16.54 18.62 -11.45
N LYS A 78 -16.72 19.51 -10.48
CA LYS A 78 -17.09 20.89 -10.71
C LYS A 78 -15.83 21.67 -11.07
N MET A 79 -15.75 22.16 -12.31
CA MET A 79 -14.71 23.11 -12.71
C MET A 79 -14.95 24.44 -11.97
N SER A 80 -13.91 25.02 -11.42
CA SER A 80 -13.97 26.25 -10.63
C SER A 80 -13.53 27.43 -11.48
N PHE A 81 -14.42 28.43 -11.64
CA PHE A 81 -14.20 29.60 -12.48
C PHE A 81 -14.31 30.93 -11.72
N THR A 82 -14.94 30.95 -10.55
CA THR A 82 -15.11 32.14 -9.75
C THR A 82 -14.15 32.12 -8.56
N GLU A 83 -13.77 33.32 -8.07
CA GLU A 83 -12.92 33.45 -6.89
C GLU A 83 -13.46 32.67 -5.68
N LYS A 84 -14.78 32.70 -5.48
CA LYS A 84 -15.44 31.96 -4.42
C LYS A 84 -15.27 30.45 -4.59
N GLU A 85 -15.44 29.94 -5.81
CA GLU A 85 -15.28 28.50 -6.10
C GLU A 85 -13.83 28.06 -5.94
N LEU A 86 -12.86 28.89 -6.29
CA LEU A 86 -11.44 28.64 -6.12
C LEU A 86 -11.04 28.67 -4.64
N THR A 87 -11.56 29.63 -3.88
CA THR A 87 -11.35 29.68 -2.42
C THR A 87 -11.95 28.46 -1.72
N ASP A 88 -13.17 28.05 -2.08
CA ASP A 88 -13.80 26.84 -1.56
C ASP A 88 -12.98 25.58 -1.93
N LEU A 89 -12.44 25.53 -3.14
CA LEU A 89 -11.61 24.44 -3.61
C LEU A 89 -10.28 24.35 -2.83
N PHE A 90 -9.64 25.51 -2.63
CA PHE A 90 -8.42 25.61 -1.83
C PHE A 90 -8.64 25.13 -0.40
N ILE A 91 -9.71 25.58 0.26
CA ILE A 91 -10.03 25.18 1.64
C ILE A 91 -10.27 23.66 1.71
N ARG A 92 -11.00 23.09 0.74
CA ARG A 92 -11.33 21.65 0.73
C ARG A 92 -10.15 20.77 0.41
N ASN A 93 -9.19 21.25 -0.37
CA ASN A 93 -8.06 20.46 -0.83
C ASN A 93 -6.71 21.14 -0.54
N LYS A 94 -6.62 21.75 0.64
CA LYS A 94 -5.45 22.50 1.11
C LYS A 94 -4.15 21.68 0.92
N GLY A 95 -4.17 20.39 1.24
CA GLY A 95 -3.02 19.51 1.10
C GLY A 95 -2.47 19.37 -0.33
N LEU A 96 -3.33 19.47 -1.37
CA LEU A 96 -2.84 19.48 -2.76
C LEU A 96 -2.07 20.78 -3.05
N PHE A 97 -2.62 21.92 -2.64
CA PHE A 97 -1.99 23.22 -2.87
C PHE A 97 -0.68 23.36 -2.10
N GLU A 98 -0.62 22.86 -0.85
CA GLU A 98 0.62 22.80 -0.07
C GLU A 98 1.65 21.90 -0.74
N THR A 99 1.22 20.72 -1.23
CA THR A 99 2.10 19.81 -1.98
C THR A 99 2.66 20.49 -3.23
N VAL A 100 1.83 21.18 -4.02
CA VAL A 100 2.29 21.88 -5.22
C VAL A 100 3.26 23.01 -4.84
N SER A 101 2.95 23.81 -3.83
CA SER A 101 3.82 24.87 -3.34
C SER A 101 5.18 24.33 -2.92
N PHE A 102 5.18 23.22 -2.14
CA PHE A 102 6.42 22.54 -1.77
C PHE A 102 7.20 22.04 -2.99
N LYS A 103 6.55 21.37 -3.95
CA LYS A 103 7.21 20.89 -5.18
C LYS A 103 7.89 22.01 -5.96
N LEU A 104 7.23 23.17 -6.02
CA LEU A 104 7.79 24.35 -6.66
C LEU A 104 8.95 24.97 -5.87
N SER A 105 8.99 24.77 -4.55
CA SER A 105 10.07 25.29 -3.68
C SER A 105 11.33 24.46 -3.72
N VAL A 106 11.24 23.15 -4.00
CA VAL A 106 12.40 22.22 -3.92
C VAL A 106 12.98 21.83 -5.28
N ALA A 107 12.40 22.32 -6.39
CA ALA A 107 12.86 21.97 -7.73
C ALA A 107 12.99 23.21 -8.63
N PRO A 108 13.95 23.22 -9.56
CA PRO A 108 14.01 24.22 -10.60
C PRO A 108 12.70 24.25 -11.40
N THR A 109 12.10 25.44 -11.56
CA THR A 109 10.77 25.57 -12.13
C THR A 109 10.73 26.58 -13.26
N ILE A 110 10.05 26.25 -14.35
CA ILE A 110 9.78 27.16 -15.47
C ILE A 110 8.29 27.50 -15.44
N PHE A 111 7.96 28.77 -15.31
CA PHE A 111 6.62 29.32 -15.45
C PHE A 111 6.41 29.69 -16.91
N TRP A 112 5.42 29.07 -17.54
CA TRP A 112 5.20 29.21 -18.99
C TRP A 112 3.72 29.41 -19.30
N GLY A 113 3.41 30.49 -20.04
CA GLY A 113 2.04 30.83 -20.42
C GLY A 113 1.17 31.30 -19.28
N THR A 114 1.79 31.85 -18.24
CA THR A 114 1.10 32.46 -17.08
C THR A 114 1.60 33.87 -16.87
N SER A 115 0.68 34.79 -16.53
CA SER A 115 1.02 36.17 -16.19
C SER A 115 1.39 36.36 -14.71
N LEU A 116 1.27 35.32 -13.87
CA LEU A 116 1.33 35.38 -12.41
C LEU A 116 0.34 36.37 -11.75
N TYR A 117 -0.35 37.16 -12.56
CA TYR A 117 -1.39 38.09 -12.13
C TYR A 117 -2.80 37.48 -12.15
N ASP A 118 -2.91 36.20 -12.51
CA ASP A 118 -4.16 35.43 -12.36
C ASP A 118 -4.31 35.03 -10.89
N ASN A 119 -4.85 35.98 -10.14
CA ASN A 119 -4.46 36.40 -8.81
C ASN A 119 -4.70 35.46 -7.65
N ASN A 120 -5.39 34.33 -7.78
CA ASN A 120 -5.80 33.64 -6.55
C ASN A 120 -5.08 32.32 -6.28
N THR A 121 -4.73 31.57 -7.32
CA THR A 121 -4.16 30.23 -7.13
C THR A 121 -2.63 30.26 -7.10
N LEU A 122 -2.00 30.98 -8.04
CA LEU A 122 -0.55 31.10 -8.09
C LEU A 122 -0.03 32.03 -6.99
N GLU A 123 -0.76 33.07 -6.64
CA GLU A 123 -0.43 33.94 -5.52
C GLU A 123 -0.43 33.17 -4.19
N LEU A 124 -1.44 32.33 -3.95
CA LEU A 124 -1.51 31.49 -2.75
C LEU A 124 -0.34 30.47 -2.68
N ILE A 125 0.08 29.95 -3.82
CA ILE A 125 1.21 29.04 -3.92
C ILE A 125 2.53 29.78 -3.71
N CYS A 126 2.72 30.90 -4.39
CA CYS A 126 3.96 31.68 -4.36
C CYS A 126 4.18 32.42 -3.03
N ASN A 127 3.11 32.77 -2.33
CA ASN A 127 3.16 33.40 -1.01
C ASN A 127 3.29 32.39 0.13
N SER A 128 3.38 31.10 -0.15
CA SER A 128 3.66 30.12 0.91
C SER A 128 5.07 30.33 1.48
N GLU A 129 5.20 30.08 2.77
CA GLU A 129 6.48 30.23 3.47
C GLU A 129 7.58 29.34 2.86
N ALA A 130 7.20 28.10 2.47
CA ALA A 130 8.11 27.17 1.81
C ALA A 130 8.65 27.73 0.48
N TYR A 131 7.78 28.34 -0.33
CA TYR A 131 8.19 28.86 -1.63
C TYR A 131 8.99 30.16 -1.52
N SER A 132 8.63 31.07 -0.61
CA SER A 132 9.31 32.33 -0.41
C SER A 132 10.73 32.18 0.15
N LYS A 133 11.02 31.10 0.89
CA LYS A 133 12.34 30.77 1.43
C LYS A 133 13.20 29.93 0.47
N SER A 134 12.68 29.57 -0.71
CA SER A 134 13.36 28.67 -1.65
C SER A 134 14.53 29.36 -2.35
N GLU A 135 15.69 28.71 -2.34
CA GLU A 135 16.88 29.10 -3.12
C GLU A 135 16.91 28.49 -4.53
N MET A 136 15.86 27.74 -4.93
CA MET A 136 15.79 27.09 -6.22
C MET A 136 15.60 28.10 -7.35
N GLN A 137 16.25 27.80 -8.49
CA GLN A 137 16.17 28.64 -9.68
C GLN A 137 14.76 28.62 -10.26
N LYS A 138 14.25 29.78 -10.57
CA LYS A 138 12.91 30.03 -11.14
C LYS A 138 13.08 30.79 -12.44
N TRP A 139 12.41 30.32 -13.48
CA TRP A 139 12.35 31.02 -14.77
C TRP A 139 10.92 31.34 -15.10
N ILE A 140 10.70 32.48 -15.74
CA ILE A 140 9.43 32.83 -16.34
C ILE A 140 9.60 33.14 -17.83
N VAL A 141 8.70 32.60 -18.64
CA VAL A 141 8.68 32.84 -20.07
C VAL A 141 7.77 34.02 -20.37
N VAL A 142 8.31 35.07 -20.88
CA VAL A 142 7.62 36.31 -21.24
C VAL A 142 7.60 36.46 -22.75
N TYR A 143 6.43 36.74 -23.31
CA TYR A 143 6.31 37.03 -24.73
C TYR A 143 7.01 38.37 -25.05
N PRO A 144 7.86 38.43 -26.08
CA PRO A 144 8.59 39.64 -26.42
C PRO A 144 7.67 40.71 -27.04
N ASP A 145 7.01 41.47 -26.21
CA ASP A 145 6.17 42.62 -26.57
C ASP A 145 6.56 43.82 -25.72
N GLU A 146 6.56 45.02 -26.30
CA GLU A 146 6.86 46.25 -25.56
C GLU A 146 5.95 46.47 -24.33
N LYS A 147 4.71 45.98 -24.38
CA LYS A 147 3.76 46.03 -23.25
C LYS A 147 4.18 45.20 -22.06
N ASN A 148 5.05 44.21 -22.24
CA ASN A 148 5.49 43.31 -21.17
C ASN A 148 6.77 43.79 -20.48
N LYS A 149 7.38 44.89 -20.96
CA LYS A 149 8.63 45.39 -20.36
C LYS A 149 8.47 45.84 -18.90
N GLU A 150 7.32 46.42 -18.55
CA GLU A 150 7.03 46.80 -17.17
C GLU A 150 6.93 45.58 -16.23
N TYR A 151 6.43 44.46 -16.72
CA TYR A 151 6.32 43.22 -15.93
C TYR A 151 7.66 42.48 -15.76
N ILE A 152 8.63 42.69 -16.63
CA ILE A 152 9.95 42.07 -16.55
C ILE A 152 10.68 42.53 -15.29
N GLU A 153 10.66 43.84 -15.00
CA GLU A 153 11.27 44.39 -13.78
C GLU A 153 10.62 43.82 -12.52
N ASP A 154 9.29 43.68 -12.50
CA ASP A 154 8.56 43.08 -11.37
C ASP A 154 8.96 41.62 -11.16
N PHE A 155 9.14 40.84 -12.23
CA PHE A 155 9.54 39.44 -12.12
C PHE A 155 10.98 39.27 -11.69
N GLU A 156 11.89 40.14 -12.12
CA GLU A 156 13.28 40.16 -11.67
C GLU A 156 13.37 40.50 -10.18
N ASP A 157 12.57 41.45 -9.71
CA ASP A 157 12.45 41.81 -8.29
C ASP A 157 11.92 40.66 -7.43
N LEU A 158 11.06 39.81 -8.01
CA LEU A 158 10.57 38.59 -7.38
C LEU A 158 11.55 37.40 -7.48
N GLY A 159 12.74 37.60 -8.06
CA GLY A 159 13.81 36.62 -8.15
C GLY A 159 13.64 35.59 -9.29
N PHE A 160 12.90 35.93 -10.34
CA PHE A 160 12.80 35.11 -11.54
C PHE A 160 13.93 35.41 -12.53
N ASN A 161 14.42 34.38 -13.20
CA ASN A 161 15.21 34.52 -14.42
C ASN A 161 14.25 34.64 -15.61
N ILE A 162 14.45 35.65 -16.46
CA ILE A 162 13.55 35.93 -17.58
C ILE A 162 13.97 35.17 -18.82
N ILE A 163 13.01 34.54 -19.51
CA ILE A 163 13.16 33.96 -20.85
C ILE A 163 12.22 34.72 -21.77
N GLU A 164 12.77 35.58 -22.60
CA GLU A 164 12.00 36.27 -23.64
C GLU A 164 11.87 35.37 -24.85
N ALA A 165 10.72 34.75 -25.06
CA ALA A 165 10.45 33.88 -26.19
C ALA A 165 8.93 33.70 -26.43
N ASP A 166 8.56 33.47 -27.67
CA ASP A 166 7.24 32.90 -27.93
C ASP A 166 7.24 31.38 -27.69
N THR A 167 6.05 30.79 -27.65
CA THR A 167 5.88 29.35 -27.39
C THR A 167 6.60 28.48 -28.40
N LYS A 168 6.62 28.87 -29.68
CA LYS A 168 7.28 28.09 -30.75
C LYS A 168 8.80 28.17 -30.64
N GLU A 169 9.32 29.34 -30.38
CA GLU A 169 10.77 29.56 -30.17
C GLU A 169 11.25 28.73 -28.97
N LEU A 170 10.53 28.76 -27.85
CA LEU A 170 10.89 27.97 -26.68
C LEU A 170 10.84 26.47 -26.98
N ILE A 171 9.76 25.98 -27.59
CA ILE A 171 9.62 24.55 -27.94
C ILE A 171 10.74 24.11 -28.90
N ASN A 172 11.06 24.92 -29.93
CA ASN A 172 12.13 24.62 -30.86
C ASN A 172 13.50 24.61 -30.17
N TYR A 173 13.76 25.57 -29.30
CA TYR A 173 14.98 25.59 -28.50
C TYR A 173 15.12 24.35 -27.65
N LEU A 174 14.09 24.01 -26.89
CA LEU A 174 14.06 22.82 -26.03
C LEU A 174 14.15 21.52 -26.85
N GLY A 175 13.50 21.44 -27.99
CA GLY A 175 13.54 20.28 -28.87
C GLY A 175 14.92 19.97 -29.47
N ASN A 176 15.77 20.99 -29.58
CA ASN A 176 17.14 20.86 -30.07
C ASN A 176 18.17 20.55 -28.99
N GLN A 177 17.77 20.54 -27.73
CA GLN A 177 18.63 20.20 -26.59
C GLN A 177 18.66 18.68 -26.36
N SER A 178 19.85 18.17 -26.06
CA SER A 178 19.99 16.79 -25.56
C SER A 178 19.89 16.78 -24.06
N PHE A 179 18.73 16.42 -23.53
CA PHE A 179 18.54 16.27 -22.09
C PHE A 179 19.11 14.93 -21.63
N VAL A 180 20.18 14.98 -20.88
CA VAL A 180 20.69 13.82 -20.15
C VAL A 180 20.01 13.82 -18.79
N ARG A 181 19.08 12.88 -18.56
CA ARG A 181 18.63 12.61 -17.18
C ARG A 181 19.88 12.25 -16.38
N GLN A 182 20.34 13.13 -15.51
CA GLN A 182 21.40 12.79 -14.56
C GLN A 182 20.87 11.70 -13.63
N SER A 183 21.20 10.46 -13.95
CA SER A 183 21.04 9.37 -13.00
C SER A 183 22.11 9.56 -11.94
N ILE A 184 21.70 9.79 -10.69
CA ILE A 184 22.60 9.74 -9.53
C ILE A 184 23.33 8.39 -9.58
N ASN A 185 24.65 8.49 -9.66
CA ASN A 185 25.60 7.41 -9.89
C ASN A 185 25.54 6.29 -8.82
N LYS A 186 24.57 5.39 -8.91
CA LYS A 186 24.79 4.02 -8.42
C LYS A 186 25.19 3.21 -9.65
N LYS A 187 26.39 2.62 -9.67
CA LYS A 187 26.90 1.74 -10.76
C LYS A 187 25.90 0.63 -11.06
N TYR A 188 25.20 0.78 -12.15
CA TYR A 188 24.18 -0.15 -12.55
C TYR A 188 24.69 -1.03 -13.68
N ILE A 189 24.45 -2.32 -13.56
CA ILE A 189 25.05 -3.34 -14.41
C ILE A 189 24.37 -3.42 -15.76
N TYR A 190 23.10 -2.98 -15.90
CA TYR A 190 22.30 -3.17 -17.10
C TYR A 190 21.55 -1.91 -17.50
N LYS A 191 22.15 -1.10 -18.31
CA LYS A 191 21.65 0.21 -18.72
C LYS A 191 20.30 0.14 -19.43
N GLU A 192 20.13 -0.82 -20.34
CA GLU A 192 18.94 -0.92 -21.18
C GLU A 192 17.68 -1.35 -20.42
N TYR A 193 17.77 -2.41 -19.63
CA TYR A 193 16.63 -2.90 -18.84
C TYR A 193 16.26 -1.98 -17.70
N ARG A 194 17.23 -1.28 -17.19
CA ARG A 194 17.05 -0.36 -16.10
C ARG A 194 16.40 0.95 -16.50
N GLU A 195 16.67 1.46 -17.67
CA GLU A 195 15.96 2.61 -18.24
C GLU A 195 14.48 2.29 -18.46
N ARG A 196 14.14 1.01 -18.73
CA ARG A 196 12.75 0.54 -18.91
C ARG A 196 12.08 0.09 -17.64
N PHE A 197 12.83 -0.53 -16.72
CA PHE A 197 12.35 -1.11 -15.46
C PHE A 197 13.29 -0.73 -14.31
N PRO A 198 13.28 0.52 -13.84
CA PRO A 198 14.29 1.03 -12.91
C PRO A 198 14.28 0.37 -11.53
N SER A 199 13.16 -0.15 -11.05
CA SER A 199 13.05 -0.88 -9.76
C SER A 199 13.36 -2.37 -9.86
N ASN A 200 13.73 -2.87 -11.04
CA ASN A 200 13.73 -4.28 -11.36
C ASN A 200 15.06 -4.73 -11.96
N PHE A 201 15.31 -6.01 -12.00
CA PHE A 201 16.56 -6.53 -12.53
C PHE A 201 16.39 -7.86 -13.27
N VAL A 202 17.34 -8.14 -14.15
CA VAL A 202 17.46 -9.42 -14.84
C VAL A 202 18.41 -10.30 -14.04
N CYS A 203 17.90 -11.36 -13.44
CA CYS A 203 18.65 -12.19 -12.50
C CYS A 203 19.89 -12.86 -13.11
N ASN A 204 19.81 -13.27 -14.38
CA ASN A 204 20.91 -14.00 -15.05
C ASN A 204 22.18 -13.17 -15.17
N GLU A 205 22.07 -11.87 -15.07
CA GLU A 205 23.14 -10.92 -15.39
C GLU A 205 23.79 -10.32 -14.13
N LEU A 206 23.14 -10.42 -12.97
CA LEU A 206 23.60 -9.86 -11.71
C LEU A 206 24.70 -10.64 -10.97
N LYS A 207 25.33 -11.59 -11.61
CA LYS A 207 26.27 -12.54 -10.96
C LYS A 207 27.46 -11.94 -10.20
N ARG A 208 27.73 -10.63 -10.26
CA ARG A 208 29.02 -10.09 -9.77
C ARG A 208 29.03 -8.76 -9.01
N SER A 209 27.91 -8.13 -8.70
CA SER A 209 27.96 -6.82 -8.04
C SER A 209 26.93 -6.65 -6.92
N GLY A 210 27.42 -6.75 -5.71
CA GLY A 210 26.72 -6.28 -4.52
C GLY A 210 27.76 -5.94 -3.45
N VAL A 211 27.57 -4.84 -2.74
CA VAL A 211 28.30 -4.58 -1.51
C VAL A 211 27.92 -5.67 -0.53
N ARG A 212 28.91 -6.52 -0.17
CA ARG A 212 28.68 -7.60 0.81
C ARG A 212 28.43 -6.97 2.18
N ARG A 213 27.27 -7.19 2.74
CA ARG A 213 27.00 -6.88 4.14
C ARG A 213 27.34 -8.10 5.03
N PRO A 214 27.57 -7.91 6.32
CA PRO A 214 27.70 -9.01 7.26
C PRO A 214 26.42 -9.85 7.28
N VAL A 215 26.53 -11.16 7.14
CA VAL A 215 25.37 -12.09 7.17
C VAL A 215 24.59 -12.03 8.50
N VAL A 216 25.27 -11.57 9.55
CA VAL A 216 24.66 -11.34 10.87
C VAL A 216 23.50 -10.33 10.79
N ASP A 217 23.54 -9.38 9.85
CA ASP A 217 22.46 -8.42 9.66
C ASP A 217 21.22 -9.09 9.08
N PHE A 218 21.39 -10.03 8.16
CA PHE A 218 20.29 -10.84 7.65
C PHE A 218 19.65 -11.70 8.76
N PHE A 219 20.46 -12.42 9.53
CA PHE A 219 19.96 -13.23 10.64
C PHE A 219 19.33 -12.40 11.77
N ALA A 220 19.73 -11.16 11.92
CA ALA A 220 19.09 -10.21 12.82
C ALA A 220 17.80 -9.57 12.24
N GLY A 221 17.26 -10.11 11.16
CA GLY A 221 15.94 -9.79 10.60
C GLY A 221 15.92 -8.71 9.54
N ALA A 222 17.06 -8.35 8.93
CA ALA A 222 17.04 -7.48 7.77
C ALA A 222 16.41 -8.21 6.56
N GLU A 223 15.75 -7.46 5.68
CA GLU A 223 15.21 -8.00 4.43
C GLU A 223 16.35 -8.64 3.60
N PRO A 224 16.08 -9.77 2.91
CA PRO A 224 17.09 -10.43 2.12
C PRO A 224 17.60 -9.54 0.99
N GLN A 225 18.90 -9.53 0.79
CA GLN A 225 19.56 -8.87 -0.33
C GLN A 225 20.18 -9.90 -1.25
N ILE A 226 20.39 -9.53 -2.51
CA ILE A 226 21.03 -10.39 -3.52
C ILE A 226 22.39 -10.88 -3.01
N SER A 227 23.16 -10.03 -2.35
CA SER A 227 24.46 -10.36 -1.77
C SER A 227 24.39 -11.48 -0.71
N ASP A 228 23.31 -11.58 0.06
CA ASP A 228 23.12 -12.63 1.06
C ASP A 228 22.95 -13.99 0.39
N ILE A 229 22.20 -14.04 -0.70
CA ILE A 229 21.94 -15.26 -1.47
C ILE A 229 23.18 -15.69 -2.25
N MET A 230 23.83 -14.75 -2.95
CA MET A 230 25.00 -15.03 -3.78
C MET A 230 26.25 -15.42 -2.98
N SER A 231 26.32 -15.05 -1.71
CA SER A 231 27.44 -15.45 -0.83
C SER A 231 27.37 -16.90 -0.34
N ASN A 232 26.28 -17.62 -0.63
CA ASN A 232 25.96 -18.95 -0.10
C ASN A 232 25.91 -19.03 1.44
N ASN A 233 25.79 -17.89 2.12
CA ASN A 233 25.68 -17.86 3.58
C ASN A 233 24.28 -18.16 4.08
N VAL A 234 23.27 -18.07 3.20
CA VAL A 234 21.88 -18.40 3.49
C VAL A 234 21.56 -19.79 2.95
N CYS A 235 21.44 -20.76 3.85
CA CYS A 235 21.21 -22.14 3.49
C CYS A 235 19.83 -22.35 2.83
N ARG A 236 19.75 -23.31 1.93
CA ARG A 236 18.49 -23.79 1.37
C ARG A 236 17.83 -24.75 2.35
N ILE A 237 16.54 -24.59 2.57
CA ILE A 237 15.71 -25.48 3.38
C ILE A 237 14.86 -26.38 2.49
N SER A 238 14.17 -27.36 3.07
CA SER A 238 13.42 -28.41 2.35
C SER A 238 12.43 -27.86 1.32
N TYR A 239 11.86 -26.69 1.55
CA TYR A 239 10.92 -26.03 0.64
C TYR A 239 11.51 -25.63 -0.72
N PHE A 240 12.84 -25.48 -0.82
CA PHE A 240 13.47 -25.07 -2.08
C PHE A 240 13.21 -26.10 -3.20
N SER A 241 13.49 -27.37 -2.95
CA SER A 241 13.31 -28.44 -3.96
C SER A 241 11.84 -28.63 -4.35
N ASN A 242 10.94 -28.61 -3.37
CA ASN A 242 9.51 -28.73 -3.63
C ASN A 242 8.97 -27.56 -4.48
N THR A 243 9.39 -26.32 -4.16
CA THR A 243 8.98 -25.15 -4.95
C THR A 243 9.57 -25.18 -6.35
N LEU A 244 10.81 -25.62 -6.50
CA LEU A 244 11.46 -25.78 -7.80
C LEU A 244 10.69 -26.75 -8.70
N GLU A 245 10.29 -27.91 -8.19
CA GLU A 245 9.48 -28.88 -8.92
C GLU A 245 8.13 -28.28 -9.34
N THR A 246 7.50 -27.52 -8.46
CA THR A 246 6.24 -26.83 -8.74
C THR A 246 6.39 -25.81 -9.87
N ILE A 247 7.50 -25.03 -9.90
CA ILE A 247 7.78 -24.06 -10.97
C ILE A 247 8.02 -24.78 -12.30
N LEU A 248 8.76 -25.88 -12.30
CA LEU A 248 9.08 -26.63 -13.52
C LEU A 248 7.82 -27.24 -14.15
N SER A 249 6.86 -27.66 -13.34
CA SER A 249 5.65 -28.36 -13.78
C SER A 249 4.50 -27.45 -14.20
N GLY A 250 4.62 -26.10 -14.10
CA GLY A 250 3.53 -25.20 -14.45
C GLY A 250 3.92 -23.76 -14.76
N ASN A 251 2.92 -22.95 -15.10
CA ASN A 251 3.13 -21.56 -15.52
C ASN A 251 2.97 -20.55 -14.37
N ILE A 252 2.30 -20.92 -13.29
CA ILE A 252 2.09 -20.05 -12.12
C ILE A 252 2.40 -20.83 -10.87
N THR A 253 3.23 -20.28 -9.99
CA THR A 253 3.54 -20.85 -8.67
C THR A 253 3.38 -19.76 -7.61
N LEU A 254 2.64 -20.06 -6.56
CA LEU A 254 2.48 -19.18 -5.39
C LEU A 254 3.26 -19.76 -4.21
N ILE A 255 4.17 -18.99 -3.66
CA ILE A 255 4.81 -19.25 -2.37
C ILE A 255 4.01 -18.48 -1.32
N THR A 256 3.40 -19.19 -0.38
CA THR A 256 2.58 -18.55 0.66
C THR A 256 3.03 -18.92 2.06
N GLY A 257 2.55 -18.23 3.06
CA GLY A 257 2.82 -18.53 4.47
C GLY A 257 2.67 -17.32 5.40
N ILE A 258 2.93 -17.58 6.70
CA ILE A 258 2.88 -16.57 7.73
C ILE A 258 3.97 -15.49 7.57
N PRO A 259 3.83 -14.30 8.21
CA PRO A 259 4.92 -13.33 8.26
C PRO A 259 6.20 -13.92 8.84
N GLY A 260 7.36 -13.61 8.23
CA GLY A 260 8.65 -14.08 8.71
C GLY A 260 8.99 -15.56 8.45
N CYS A 261 8.21 -16.29 7.64
CA CYS A 261 8.52 -17.70 7.31
C CYS A 261 9.57 -17.88 6.19
N GLY A 262 10.09 -16.79 5.60
CA GLY A 262 11.18 -16.85 4.62
C GLY A 262 10.75 -16.82 3.15
N LYS A 263 9.51 -16.38 2.82
CA LYS A 263 8.99 -16.31 1.43
C LYS A 263 9.90 -15.54 0.48
N SER A 264 10.25 -14.30 0.84
CA SER A 264 11.11 -13.44 0.00
C SER A 264 12.51 -14.02 -0.17
N THR A 265 13.03 -14.69 0.87
CA THR A 265 14.34 -15.39 0.81
C THR A 265 14.27 -16.56 -0.16
N LEU A 266 13.25 -17.41 -0.05
CA LEU A 266 13.05 -18.56 -0.94
C LEU A 266 12.83 -18.10 -2.38
N LEU A 267 11.99 -17.09 -2.58
CA LEU A 267 11.74 -16.50 -3.90
C LEU A 267 13.04 -16.00 -4.53
N MET A 268 13.88 -15.32 -3.76
CA MET A 268 15.17 -14.82 -4.23
C MET A 268 16.18 -15.95 -4.49
N GLN A 269 16.21 -16.98 -3.65
CA GLN A 269 17.05 -18.19 -3.90
C GLN A 269 16.68 -18.86 -5.23
N LEU A 270 15.38 -18.97 -5.54
CA LEU A 270 14.90 -19.55 -6.80
C LEU A 270 15.25 -18.63 -7.99
N ALA A 271 15.08 -17.33 -7.87
CA ALA A 271 15.41 -16.39 -8.92
C ALA A 271 16.88 -16.45 -9.33
N PHE A 272 17.80 -16.63 -8.37
CA PHE A 272 19.23 -16.73 -8.61
C PHE A 272 19.75 -18.17 -8.78
N SER A 273 18.87 -19.17 -8.74
CA SER A 273 19.26 -20.57 -8.95
C SER A 273 19.65 -20.83 -10.39
N SER A 274 20.72 -21.61 -10.58
CA SER A 274 21.09 -22.14 -11.90
C SER A 274 20.24 -23.33 -12.35
N GLU A 275 19.38 -23.85 -11.48
CA GLU A 275 18.49 -24.98 -11.75
C GLU A 275 17.23 -24.60 -12.53
N LEU A 276 16.97 -23.31 -12.67
CA LEU A 276 15.92 -22.77 -13.53
C LEU A 276 16.54 -22.15 -14.78
N ASP A 277 16.24 -22.72 -15.93
CA ASP A 277 16.64 -22.20 -17.22
C ASP A 277 15.68 -21.13 -17.74
N GLY A 278 16.19 -20.22 -18.57
CA GLY A 278 15.42 -19.14 -19.17
C GLY A 278 15.81 -17.76 -18.68
N ARG A 279 15.17 -16.76 -19.24
CA ARG A 279 15.38 -15.36 -18.88
C ARG A 279 14.56 -15.03 -17.62
N LYS A 280 15.22 -14.54 -16.57
CA LYS A 280 14.60 -14.31 -15.25
C LYS A 280 14.55 -12.84 -14.91
N PHE A 281 13.37 -12.38 -14.55
CA PHE A 281 13.12 -11.00 -14.10
C PHE A 281 12.67 -11.01 -12.64
N TRP A 282 13.17 -10.06 -11.87
CA TRP A 282 12.72 -9.78 -10.51
C TRP A 282 12.02 -8.43 -10.45
N PHE A 283 10.83 -8.40 -9.85
CA PHE A 283 10.09 -7.17 -9.64
C PHE A 283 9.73 -7.04 -8.16
N ASN A 284 10.14 -5.94 -7.53
CA ASN A 284 9.64 -5.55 -6.22
C ASN A 284 8.22 -4.97 -6.34
N SER A 285 8.02 -4.17 -7.39
CA SER A 285 6.74 -3.58 -7.74
C SER A 285 6.65 -3.48 -9.26
N ILE A 286 5.47 -3.76 -9.81
CA ILE A 286 5.21 -3.67 -11.25
C ILE A 286 3.79 -3.14 -11.46
N ILE A 287 3.63 -2.17 -12.36
CA ILE A 287 2.32 -1.66 -12.77
C ILE A 287 1.87 -2.31 -14.09
N GLU A 288 0.57 -2.19 -14.40
CA GLU A 288 -0.04 -2.78 -15.60
C GLU A 288 0.71 -2.43 -16.89
N GLN A 289 1.06 -1.17 -17.08
CA GLN A 289 1.78 -0.69 -18.26
C GLN A 289 3.21 -1.27 -18.38
N GLU A 290 3.87 -1.50 -17.25
CA GLU A 290 5.18 -2.17 -17.24
C GLU A 290 5.04 -3.66 -17.60
N ALA A 291 3.97 -4.30 -17.18
CA ALA A 291 3.65 -5.67 -17.55
C ALA A 291 3.42 -5.81 -19.06
N GLU A 292 2.66 -4.90 -19.67
CA GLU A 292 2.48 -4.85 -21.13
C GLU A 292 3.80 -4.63 -21.89
N ARG A 293 4.63 -3.72 -21.39
CA ARG A 293 5.98 -3.47 -21.98
C ARG A 293 6.87 -4.69 -21.86
N LEU A 294 6.82 -5.41 -20.72
CA LEU A 294 7.57 -6.64 -20.53
C LEU A 294 7.14 -7.71 -21.53
N ILE A 295 5.84 -7.93 -21.71
CA ILE A 295 5.33 -8.89 -22.70
C ILE A 295 5.87 -8.58 -24.09
N LYS A 296 5.79 -7.34 -24.55
CA LYS A 296 6.34 -6.91 -25.84
C LYS A 296 7.84 -7.12 -25.95
N LEU A 297 8.59 -6.87 -24.85
CA LEU A 297 10.04 -7.01 -24.81
C LEU A 297 10.50 -8.46 -24.95
N VAL A 298 9.73 -9.40 -24.37
CA VAL A 298 10.10 -10.82 -24.30
C VAL A 298 9.29 -11.69 -25.27
N GLU A 299 8.61 -11.08 -26.24
CA GLU A 299 7.75 -11.79 -27.19
C GLU A 299 8.49 -12.88 -27.99
N ALA A 300 9.77 -12.64 -28.28
CA ALA A 300 10.64 -13.56 -29.00
C ALA A 300 11.34 -14.61 -28.09
N ASP A 301 11.17 -14.53 -26.76
CA ASP A 301 11.83 -15.41 -25.82
C ASP A 301 10.95 -16.65 -25.55
N ASP A 302 11.52 -17.85 -25.64
CA ASP A 302 10.77 -19.10 -25.46
C ASP A 302 10.45 -19.42 -23.99
N ASN A 303 11.28 -18.96 -23.05
CA ASN A 303 11.13 -19.26 -21.62
C ASN A 303 11.54 -18.07 -20.77
N VAL A 304 10.55 -17.40 -20.21
CA VAL A 304 10.71 -16.24 -19.33
C VAL A 304 10.12 -16.56 -17.96
N ILE A 305 10.86 -16.28 -16.91
CA ILE A 305 10.39 -16.47 -15.53
C ILE A 305 10.37 -15.12 -14.81
N VAL A 306 9.20 -14.75 -14.31
CA VAL A 306 8.99 -13.48 -13.60
C VAL A 306 8.75 -13.77 -12.13
N PHE A 307 9.59 -13.24 -11.27
CA PHE A 307 9.52 -13.32 -9.82
C PHE A 307 8.97 -12.03 -9.24
N ILE A 308 7.90 -12.12 -8.45
CA ILE A 308 7.26 -10.96 -7.82
C ILE A 308 7.02 -11.24 -6.34
N ASP A 309 7.59 -10.42 -5.48
CA ASP A 309 7.22 -10.39 -4.06
C ASP A 309 6.00 -9.48 -3.86
N ASN A 310 5.05 -9.84 -2.97
CA ASN A 310 3.78 -9.14 -2.74
C ASN A 310 2.78 -9.18 -3.91
N LEU A 311 2.17 -10.34 -4.17
CA LEU A 311 1.09 -10.49 -5.15
C LEU A 311 -0.03 -9.45 -4.94
N TYR A 312 -0.44 -9.22 -3.69
CA TYR A 312 -1.52 -8.30 -3.33
C TYR A 312 -1.34 -6.87 -3.87
N ASN A 313 -0.11 -6.40 -3.91
CA ASN A 313 0.21 -5.05 -4.38
C ASN A 313 0.35 -4.93 -5.91
N ASN A 314 0.42 -6.06 -6.61
CA ASN A 314 0.74 -6.13 -8.04
C ASN A 314 -0.34 -6.85 -8.88
N ILE A 315 -1.58 -6.93 -8.38
CA ILE A 315 -2.65 -7.76 -8.98
C ILE A 315 -2.92 -7.40 -10.44
N ASP A 316 -3.04 -6.12 -10.75
CA ASP A 316 -3.42 -5.65 -12.09
C ASP A 316 -2.35 -6.05 -13.12
N ALA A 317 -1.08 -5.81 -12.80
CA ALA A 317 0.03 -6.25 -13.64
C ALA A 317 0.12 -7.78 -13.78
N LEU A 318 -0.16 -8.51 -12.70
CA LEU A 318 -0.16 -9.97 -12.73
C LEU A 318 -1.29 -10.56 -13.58
N GLN A 319 -2.45 -9.91 -13.65
CA GLN A 319 -3.54 -10.31 -14.55
C GLN A 319 -3.11 -10.19 -16.02
N VAL A 320 -2.38 -9.14 -16.36
CA VAL A 320 -1.82 -8.94 -17.70
C VAL A 320 -0.77 -10.01 -18.02
N LEU A 321 0.19 -10.23 -17.12
CA LEU A 321 1.26 -11.22 -17.31
C LEU A 321 0.75 -12.66 -17.38
N LYS A 322 -0.32 -13.00 -16.68
CA LYS A 322 -0.96 -14.32 -16.70
C LYS A 322 -1.42 -14.74 -18.10
N GLY A 323 -1.74 -13.76 -18.95
CA GLY A 323 -2.17 -13.99 -20.34
C GLY A 323 -1.03 -14.40 -21.29
N ALA A 324 0.22 -14.17 -20.94
CA ALA A 324 1.37 -14.45 -21.80
C ALA A 324 1.82 -15.91 -21.71
N LYS A 325 1.86 -16.61 -22.85
CA LYS A 325 2.15 -18.06 -22.89
C LYS A 325 3.60 -18.44 -22.61
N ASN A 326 4.54 -17.54 -22.89
CA ASN A 326 5.97 -17.73 -22.72
C ASN A 326 6.49 -17.27 -21.36
N ILE A 327 5.61 -16.73 -20.49
CA ILE A 327 5.98 -16.23 -19.17
C ILE A 327 5.48 -17.19 -18.09
N LYS A 328 6.42 -17.65 -17.24
CA LYS A 328 6.12 -18.32 -15.99
C LYS A 328 6.14 -17.30 -14.84
N LEU A 329 5.11 -17.32 -14.01
CA LEU A 329 4.98 -16.44 -12.85
C LEU A 329 5.32 -17.19 -11.57
N VAL A 330 6.25 -16.66 -10.79
CA VAL A 330 6.56 -17.15 -9.43
C VAL A 330 6.31 -15.99 -8.47
N VAL A 331 5.27 -16.10 -7.68
CA VAL A 331 4.81 -15.00 -6.82
C VAL A 331 4.86 -15.41 -5.35
N ALA A 332 5.13 -14.45 -4.48
CA ALA A 332 5.07 -14.66 -3.05
C ALA A 332 4.00 -13.78 -2.42
N GLU A 333 3.26 -14.35 -1.45
CA GLU A 333 2.25 -13.61 -0.69
C GLU A 333 2.03 -14.18 0.70
N ARG A 334 1.54 -13.39 1.63
CA ARG A 334 1.06 -13.85 2.93
C ARG A 334 -0.23 -14.64 2.75
N ALA A 335 -0.37 -15.74 3.47
CA ALA A 335 -1.54 -16.61 3.36
C ALA A 335 -2.87 -15.85 3.55
N LEU A 336 -2.94 -14.97 4.56
CA LEU A 336 -4.12 -14.14 4.79
C LEU A 336 -4.39 -13.15 3.65
N ASN A 337 -3.36 -12.52 3.10
CA ASN A 337 -3.53 -11.59 1.99
C ASN A 337 -4.00 -12.32 0.72
N TYR A 338 -3.49 -13.55 0.48
CA TYR A 338 -3.92 -14.36 -0.65
C TYR A 338 -5.41 -14.66 -0.60
N GLU A 339 -5.97 -14.95 0.56
CA GLU A 339 -7.42 -15.12 0.72
C GLU A 339 -8.23 -13.89 0.25
N TYR A 340 -7.70 -12.67 0.40
CA TYR A 340 -8.36 -11.45 -0.10
C TYR A 340 -8.28 -11.29 -1.61
N VAL A 341 -7.19 -11.74 -2.24
CA VAL A 341 -6.95 -11.54 -3.68
C VAL A 341 -7.33 -12.72 -4.55
N LYS A 342 -7.63 -13.86 -3.95
CA LYS A 342 -8.03 -15.10 -4.62
C LYS A 342 -9.14 -14.87 -5.67
N ARG A 343 -10.06 -13.94 -5.41
CA ARG A 343 -11.13 -13.56 -6.33
C ARG A 343 -10.66 -12.90 -7.63
N PHE A 344 -9.51 -12.21 -7.57
CA PHE A 344 -8.93 -11.52 -8.72
C PHE A 344 -7.87 -12.38 -9.41
N PHE A 345 -7.14 -13.16 -8.62
CA PHE A 345 -6.02 -13.96 -9.09
C PHE A 345 -6.07 -15.36 -8.46
N SER A 346 -6.93 -16.21 -9.00
CA SER A 346 -7.08 -17.61 -8.53
C SER A 346 -5.96 -18.48 -9.07
N ILE A 347 -5.37 -19.29 -8.17
CA ILE A 347 -4.32 -20.27 -8.45
C ILE A 347 -4.80 -21.61 -7.92
N SER A 348 -4.59 -22.68 -8.69
CA SER A 348 -4.97 -24.03 -8.27
C SER A 348 -4.11 -24.51 -7.09
N SER A 349 -4.68 -25.32 -6.21
CA SER A 349 -4.05 -25.74 -4.95
C SER A 349 -2.72 -26.48 -5.14
N ASP A 350 -2.58 -27.23 -6.23
CA ASP A 350 -1.34 -27.92 -6.62
C ASP A 350 -0.20 -26.97 -7.03
N ARG A 351 -0.50 -25.70 -7.21
CA ARG A 351 0.45 -24.62 -7.54
C ARG A 351 0.77 -23.72 -6.36
N ILE A 352 0.25 -24.03 -5.18
CA ILE A 352 0.45 -23.26 -3.97
C ILE A 352 1.40 -24.01 -3.04
N VAL A 353 2.53 -23.40 -2.73
CA VAL A 353 3.52 -23.93 -1.77
C VAL A 353 3.42 -23.12 -0.49
N ASP A 354 2.80 -23.70 0.53
CA ASP A 354 2.71 -23.09 1.86
C ASP A 354 3.94 -23.44 2.70
N ILE A 355 4.74 -22.44 3.03
CA ILE A 355 5.98 -22.57 3.80
C ILE A 355 5.81 -22.13 5.26
N SER A 356 4.60 -22.11 5.78
CA SER A 356 4.33 -21.75 7.19
C SER A 356 4.88 -22.74 8.19
N ASN A 357 4.98 -24.02 7.81
CA ASN A 357 5.35 -25.08 8.71
C ASN A 357 6.86 -25.32 8.72
N LEU A 358 7.47 -25.09 9.86
CA LEU A 358 8.87 -25.43 10.08
C LEU A 358 9.00 -26.90 10.52
N ASN A 359 10.03 -27.56 10.05
CA ASN A 359 10.42 -28.88 10.56
C ASN A 359 11.76 -28.82 11.31
N SER A 360 11.97 -29.76 12.18
CA SER A 360 13.21 -29.81 12.98
C SER A 360 14.49 -29.98 12.14
N GLY A 361 14.39 -30.63 10.97
CA GLY A 361 15.51 -30.78 10.04
C GLY A 361 15.95 -29.45 9.43
N ASP A 362 14.99 -28.61 9.01
CA ASP A 362 15.30 -27.27 8.49
C ASP A 362 15.97 -26.40 9.57
N ILE A 363 15.47 -26.46 10.81
CA ILE A 363 16.10 -25.74 11.93
C ILE A 363 17.52 -26.22 12.19
N GLN A 364 17.78 -27.53 12.13
CA GLN A 364 19.13 -28.09 12.28
C GLN A 364 20.07 -27.55 11.19
N ILE A 365 19.62 -27.51 9.93
CA ILE A 365 20.41 -27.01 8.80
C ILE A 365 20.77 -25.54 9.04
N ILE A 366 19.78 -24.72 9.44
CA ILE A 366 19.98 -23.28 9.72
C ILE A 366 20.95 -23.08 10.89
N CYS A 367 20.71 -23.74 12.02
CA CYS A 367 21.60 -23.62 13.19
C CYS A 367 23.03 -24.04 12.87
N LYS A 368 23.20 -25.12 12.09
CA LYS A 368 24.52 -25.58 11.62
C LYS A 368 25.21 -24.54 10.75
N SER A 369 24.48 -23.86 9.86
CA SER A 369 25.05 -22.78 9.03
C SER A 369 25.49 -21.57 9.85
N MET A 370 24.91 -21.39 11.02
CA MET A 370 25.25 -20.31 11.98
C MET A 370 26.29 -20.75 13.03
N ASN A 371 26.79 -21.99 12.99
CA ASN A 371 27.63 -22.60 14.02
C ASN A 371 27.00 -22.54 15.42
N ARG A 372 25.71 -22.85 15.54
CA ARG A 372 24.93 -22.85 16.77
C ARG A 372 24.24 -24.17 17.04
N SER A 373 23.95 -24.43 18.33
CA SER A 373 23.14 -25.59 18.74
C SER A 373 21.68 -25.37 18.31
N SER A 374 21.03 -26.47 17.89
CA SER A 374 19.61 -26.45 17.51
C SER A 374 18.65 -26.83 18.63
N ALA A 375 19.16 -27.29 19.79
CA ALA A 375 18.31 -27.82 20.86
C ALA A 375 17.28 -26.82 21.35
N ASP A 376 17.73 -25.62 21.77
CA ASP A 376 16.86 -24.55 22.30
C ASP A 376 15.89 -24.03 21.22
N ALA A 377 16.34 -23.95 19.97
CA ALA A 377 15.50 -23.51 18.85
C ALA A 377 14.38 -24.52 18.53
N ILE A 378 14.65 -25.81 18.60
CA ILE A 378 13.66 -26.88 18.42
C ILE A 378 12.67 -26.89 19.61
N GLU A 379 13.15 -26.70 20.83
CA GLU A 379 12.29 -26.55 22.01
C GLU A 379 11.37 -25.32 21.89
N LEU A 380 11.92 -24.18 21.50
CA LEU A 380 11.16 -22.97 21.26
C LEU A 380 10.07 -23.16 20.19
N MET A 381 10.38 -23.89 19.11
CA MET A 381 9.41 -24.25 18.08
C MET A 381 8.29 -25.14 18.61
N ARG A 382 8.62 -26.14 19.42
CA ARG A 382 7.62 -27.08 19.98
C ARG A 382 6.66 -26.38 20.94
N ASN A 383 7.17 -25.43 21.72
CA ASN A 383 6.40 -24.69 22.71
C ASN A 383 5.55 -23.56 22.11
N ASN A 384 5.74 -23.21 20.83
CA ASN A 384 5.06 -22.08 20.17
C ASN A 384 4.60 -22.46 18.75
N GLU A 385 3.36 -22.90 18.61
CA GLU A 385 2.79 -23.34 17.31
C GLU A 385 2.85 -22.29 16.19
N ASN A 386 2.89 -21.01 16.54
CA ASN A 386 2.82 -19.89 15.59
C ASN A 386 4.14 -19.09 15.48
N ILE A 387 5.26 -19.67 15.92
CA ILE A 387 6.54 -18.99 15.82
C ILE A 387 7.03 -19.00 14.37
N SER A 388 7.47 -17.86 13.89
CA SER A 388 8.01 -17.72 12.53
C SER A 388 9.48 -18.16 12.46
N LEU A 389 9.93 -18.52 11.24
CA LEU A 389 11.34 -18.83 10.99
C LEU A 389 12.26 -17.66 11.40
N LEU A 390 11.85 -16.42 11.11
CA LEU A 390 12.61 -15.23 11.48
C LEU A 390 12.77 -15.10 13.00
N GLU A 391 11.74 -15.40 13.78
CA GLU A 391 11.84 -15.35 15.25
C GLU A 391 12.81 -16.39 15.79
N ILE A 392 12.81 -17.60 15.21
CA ILE A 392 13.76 -18.67 15.58
C ILE A 392 15.19 -18.26 15.20
N VAL A 393 15.41 -17.81 13.98
CA VAL A 393 16.73 -17.39 13.50
C VAL A 393 17.26 -16.22 14.33
N PHE A 394 16.40 -15.27 14.65
CA PHE A 394 16.74 -14.14 15.51
C PHE A 394 17.12 -14.60 16.93
N PHE A 395 16.35 -15.52 17.51
CA PHE A 395 16.66 -16.11 18.81
C PHE A 395 18.02 -16.82 18.80
N VAL A 396 18.28 -17.66 17.80
CA VAL A 396 19.56 -18.39 17.63
C VAL A 396 20.74 -17.40 17.48
N SER A 397 20.54 -16.29 16.77
CA SER A 397 21.60 -15.29 16.53
C SER A 397 21.87 -14.39 17.73
N THR A 398 20.86 -14.05 18.53
CA THR A 398 20.93 -13.02 19.58
C THR A 398 20.73 -13.54 20.99
N SER A 399 20.30 -14.78 21.15
CA SER A 399 19.87 -15.39 22.43
C SER A 399 18.77 -14.60 23.13
N ALA A 400 17.96 -13.84 22.37
CA ALA A 400 16.84 -13.04 22.89
C ALA A 400 15.64 -13.10 21.95
N LEU A 401 14.43 -12.99 22.50
CA LEU A 401 13.21 -12.89 21.70
C LEU A 401 13.08 -11.50 21.06
N ILE A 402 12.58 -11.44 19.82
CA ILE A 402 12.34 -10.19 19.09
C ILE A 402 11.52 -9.20 19.94
N LYS A 403 10.47 -9.70 20.59
CA LYS A 403 9.58 -8.88 21.45
C LYS A 403 10.32 -8.19 22.59
N GLU A 404 11.24 -8.88 23.26
CA GLU A 404 12.03 -8.33 24.36
C GLU A 404 12.98 -7.25 23.88
N ARG A 405 13.60 -7.48 22.71
CA ARG A 405 14.52 -6.50 22.14
C ARG A 405 13.80 -5.23 21.70
N ILE A 406 12.63 -5.37 21.10
CA ILE A 406 11.80 -4.21 20.74
C ILE A 406 11.39 -3.43 21.98
N LYS A 407 10.98 -4.10 23.08
CA LYS A 407 10.64 -3.42 24.33
C LYS A 407 11.80 -2.62 24.89
N ARG A 408 13.00 -3.19 24.91
CA ARG A 408 14.21 -2.47 25.35
C ARG A 408 14.48 -1.26 24.47
N TYR A 409 14.39 -1.44 23.15
CA TYR A 409 14.61 -0.36 22.20
C TYR A 409 13.60 0.79 22.38
N ILE A 410 12.31 0.50 22.54
CA ILE A 410 11.28 1.51 22.84
C ILE A 410 11.62 2.23 24.15
N SER A 411 12.03 1.50 25.18
CA SER A 411 12.47 2.10 26.43
C SER A 411 13.70 3.00 26.28
N ASP A 412 14.66 2.61 25.41
CA ASP A 412 15.84 3.41 25.13
C ASP A 412 15.46 4.71 24.39
N LEU A 413 14.51 4.66 23.45
CA LEU A 413 14.00 5.85 22.76
C LEU A 413 13.31 6.83 23.73
N ILE A 414 12.47 6.31 24.63
CA ILE A 414 11.75 7.13 25.63
C ILE A 414 12.75 7.85 26.57
N ASN A 415 13.82 7.16 26.95
CA ASN A 415 14.82 7.70 27.89
C ASN A 415 15.96 8.47 27.22
N PHE A 416 15.95 8.55 25.89
CA PHE A 416 16.98 9.27 25.15
C PHE A 416 16.84 10.78 25.34
N THR A 417 17.91 11.44 25.70
CA THR A 417 17.96 12.89 25.92
C THR A 417 19.11 13.50 25.14
N ASP A 418 18.79 14.39 24.23
CA ASP A 418 19.76 15.21 23.50
C ASP A 418 19.16 16.62 23.31
N LYS A 419 19.91 17.65 23.75
CA LYS A 419 19.43 19.04 23.69
C LYS A 419 19.32 19.61 22.27
N ASN A 420 20.00 18.97 21.31
CA ASN A 420 19.96 19.38 19.90
C ASN A 420 18.85 18.66 19.11
N LEU A 421 18.18 17.71 19.74
CA LEU A 421 17.12 16.95 19.10
C LEU A 421 15.79 17.69 19.24
N LYS A 422 15.20 18.09 18.12
CA LYS A 422 13.91 18.77 18.06
C LYS A 422 12.72 17.79 17.95
N ILE A 423 12.98 16.59 17.42
CA ILE A 423 12.00 15.57 17.14
C ILE A 423 12.02 14.50 18.23
N ASP A 424 10.87 14.11 18.75
CA ASP A 424 10.75 12.95 19.62
C ASP A 424 11.07 11.65 18.84
N LEU A 425 12.06 10.90 19.35
CA LEU A 425 12.50 9.67 18.69
C LEU A 425 11.43 8.56 18.68
N LEU A 426 10.58 8.49 19.70
CA LEU A 426 9.49 7.53 19.71
C LEU A 426 8.42 7.91 18.71
N GLU A 427 8.18 9.19 18.50
CA GLU A 427 7.20 9.68 17.52
C GLU A 427 7.63 9.38 16.09
N ILE A 428 8.87 9.74 15.68
CA ILE A 428 9.35 9.40 14.32
C ILE A 428 9.46 7.88 14.13
N PHE A 429 9.86 7.13 15.16
CA PHE A 429 9.86 5.67 15.12
C PHE A 429 8.44 5.13 14.88
N THR A 430 7.44 5.68 15.55
CA THR A 430 6.03 5.27 15.40
C THR A 430 5.49 5.64 14.02
N LEU A 431 5.85 6.82 13.50
CA LEU A 431 5.48 7.26 12.16
C LEU A 431 6.00 6.29 11.08
N VAL A 432 7.31 5.96 11.11
CA VAL A 432 7.90 5.03 10.15
C VAL A 432 7.35 3.61 10.31
N ASN A 433 7.04 3.20 11.53
CA ASN A 433 6.34 1.93 11.78
C ASN A 433 4.95 1.91 11.16
N TYR A 434 4.18 2.96 11.35
CA TYR A 434 2.82 3.09 10.83
C TYR A 434 2.79 3.03 9.30
N THR A 435 3.63 3.80 8.62
CA THR A 435 3.72 3.77 7.16
C THR A 435 4.19 2.42 6.63
N SER A 436 5.20 1.81 7.27
CA SER A 436 5.68 0.46 6.93
C SER A 436 4.60 -0.61 7.15
N TYR A 437 3.80 -0.50 8.21
CA TYR A 437 2.62 -1.36 8.44
C TYR A 437 1.59 -1.20 7.33
N CYS A 438 1.36 0.03 6.88
CA CYS A 438 0.47 0.33 5.76
C CYS A 438 1.03 -0.14 4.41
N GLY A 439 2.27 -0.64 4.36
CA GLY A 439 2.89 -1.21 3.17
C GLY A 439 3.56 -0.19 2.25
N VAL A 440 3.82 1.01 2.75
CA VAL A 440 4.51 2.09 2.04
C VAL A 440 5.71 2.61 2.83
N PRO A 441 6.78 3.05 2.17
CA PRO A 441 7.88 3.71 2.84
C PRO A 441 7.50 5.13 3.27
N CYS A 442 8.13 5.61 4.32
CA CYS A 442 8.01 6.99 4.77
C CYS A 442 9.01 7.87 4.02
N SER A 443 8.54 8.77 3.17
CA SER A 443 9.41 9.70 2.43
C SER A 443 9.92 10.83 3.33
N MET A 444 11.00 11.48 2.93
CA MET A 444 11.51 12.68 3.62
C MET A 444 10.47 13.79 3.58
N ASP A 445 9.77 13.98 2.45
CA ASP A 445 8.68 14.94 2.34
C ASP A 445 7.57 14.65 3.36
N MET A 446 7.18 13.39 3.48
CA MET A 446 6.16 12.96 4.44
C MET A 446 6.57 13.30 5.89
N MET A 447 7.82 13.05 6.25
CA MET A 447 8.36 13.42 7.57
C MET A 447 8.41 14.93 7.76
N TYR A 448 8.82 15.67 6.73
CA TYR A 448 8.88 17.12 6.78
C TYR A 448 7.50 17.74 7.03
N PHE A 449 6.48 17.34 6.28
CA PHE A 449 5.12 17.83 6.52
C PHE A 449 4.55 17.38 7.86
N TYR A 450 4.88 16.17 8.27
CA TYR A 450 4.43 15.65 9.56
C TYR A 450 5.00 16.48 10.74
N PHE A 451 6.28 16.85 10.68
CA PHE A 451 6.98 17.58 11.75
C PHE A 451 7.12 19.09 11.49
N ASN A 452 6.40 19.66 10.54
CA ASN A 452 6.56 21.04 10.06
C ASN A 452 6.59 22.11 11.18
N GLU A 453 5.89 21.87 12.30
CA GLU A 453 5.85 22.79 13.44
C GLU A 453 7.05 22.65 14.40
N ASP A 454 7.76 21.53 14.35
CA ASP A 454 8.84 21.18 15.30
C ASP A 454 10.24 21.41 14.72
N ILE A 455 10.36 21.49 13.40
CA ILE A 455 11.64 21.51 12.69
C ILE A 455 11.86 22.80 11.92
N ASP A 456 13.13 23.19 11.76
CA ASP A 456 13.52 24.31 10.90
C ASP A 456 13.97 23.82 9.50
N SER A 457 14.46 22.58 9.39
CA SER A 457 14.99 22.05 8.15
C SER A 457 14.96 20.52 8.08
N TYR A 458 15.22 19.94 6.90
CA TYR A 458 15.41 18.50 6.71
C TYR A 458 16.56 17.91 7.54
N GLU A 459 17.53 18.73 7.91
CA GLU A 459 18.70 18.30 8.72
C GLU A 459 18.26 17.83 10.10
N ASP A 460 17.23 18.43 10.68
CA ASP A 460 16.67 17.99 11.96
C ASP A 460 16.12 16.55 11.87
N ILE A 461 15.47 16.20 10.74
CA ILE A 461 14.98 14.85 10.49
C ILE A 461 16.14 13.87 10.31
N LEU A 462 17.14 14.24 9.50
CA LEU A 462 18.32 13.41 9.28
C LEU A 462 19.07 13.15 10.59
N TYR A 463 19.20 14.16 11.44
CA TYR A 463 19.82 14.03 12.75
C TYR A 463 19.06 13.04 13.64
N ALA A 464 17.72 13.11 13.66
CA ALA A 464 16.89 12.15 14.40
C ALA A 464 17.05 10.73 13.85
N LEU A 465 17.05 10.56 12.53
CA LEU A 465 17.22 9.26 11.87
C LEU A 465 18.59 8.63 12.16
N GLU A 466 19.65 9.41 12.22
CA GLU A 466 20.99 8.93 12.61
C GLU A 466 21.01 8.27 14.00
N LYS A 467 20.23 8.80 14.95
CA LYS A 467 20.11 8.20 16.30
C LYS A 467 19.39 6.86 16.29
N MET A 468 18.60 6.58 15.25
CA MET A 468 17.82 5.34 15.09
C MET A 468 18.47 4.31 14.17
N ASN A 469 19.76 4.47 13.90
CA ASN A 469 20.54 3.63 12.98
C ASN A 469 20.38 2.12 13.29
N LYS A 470 20.10 1.32 12.25
CA LYS A 470 19.90 -0.14 12.22
C LYS A 470 18.47 -0.65 12.37
N ILE A 471 17.50 0.12 12.82
CA ILE A 471 16.09 -0.31 12.95
C ILE A 471 15.23 0.32 11.87
N ILE A 472 15.42 1.60 11.61
CA ILE A 472 14.94 2.28 10.42
C ILE A 472 16.06 2.24 9.40
N VAL A 473 15.73 1.84 8.19
CA VAL A 473 16.69 1.70 7.08
C VAL A 473 16.13 2.37 5.83
N GLU A 474 17.02 2.78 4.96
CA GLU A 474 16.64 3.30 3.65
C GLU A 474 16.04 2.17 2.81
N SER A 475 14.89 2.42 2.19
CA SER A 475 14.19 1.44 1.34
C SER A 475 14.95 1.21 0.03
N ALA A 476 15.19 -0.05 -0.27
CA ALA A 476 15.79 -0.43 -1.56
C ALA A 476 14.81 -0.30 -2.74
N GLU A 477 13.50 -0.31 -2.48
CA GLU A 477 12.45 -0.21 -3.51
C GLU A 477 12.40 1.17 -4.18
N THR A 478 12.82 2.18 -3.46
CA THR A 478 12.66 3.59 -3.83
C THR A 478 13.73 4.15 -4.74
N ASN A 479 14.76 3.38 -5.06
CA ASN A 479 15.76 3.80 -6.07
C ASN A 479 15.18 4.07 -7.48
N ALA A 480 13.90 3.86 -7.66
CA ALA A 480 13.20 3.99 -8.92
C ALA A 480 12.18 5.13 -8.96
N CYS A 481 11.74 5.65 -7.81
CA CYS A 481 10.54 6.48 -7.76
C CYS A 481 10.84 7.96 -7.86
N GLU A 482 11.51 8.48 -6.90
CA GLU A 482 11.91 9.87 -6.89
C GLU A 482 13.40 9.93 -6.56
N GLN A 483 14.18 10.41 -7.53
CA GLN A 483 15.64 10.44 -7.40
C GLN A 483 16.13 11.47 -6.37
N ASP A 484 15.24 12.32 -5.84
CA ASP A 484 15.59 13.51 -5.09
C ASP A 484 15.35 13.38 -3.59
N GLN A 485 14.78 12.27 -3.11
CA GLN A 485 14.57 12.07 -1.67
C GLN A 485 14.80 10.63 -1.23
N ASN A 486 15.14 10.48 0.05
CA ASN A 486 15.28 9.18 0.68
C ASN A 486 13.93 8.71 1.25
N TYR A 487 13.75 7.43 1.26
CA TYR A 487 12.57 6.77 1.79
C TYR A 487 12.96 5.82 2.91
N MET A 488 12.30 5.92 4.04
CA MET A 488 12.62 5.15 5.22
C MET A 488 11.58 4.07 5.48
N VAL A 489 12.06 2.90 5.87
CA VAL A 489 11.20 1.76 6.24
C VAL A 489 11.73 1.12 7.52
N MET A 490 10.87 0.38 8.19
CA MET A 490 11.30 -0.53 9.24
C MET A 490 12.13 -1.68 8.65
N ARG A 491 13.16 -2.09 9.36
CA ARG A 491 14.10 -3.15 8.97
C ARG A 491 13.44 -4.43 8.45
N SER A 492 12.27 -4.79 8.98
CA SER A 492 11.42 -5.86 8.46
C SER A 492 9.94 -5.63 8.78
N LYS A 493 9.06 -6.17 7.93
CA LYS A 493 7.61 -6.10 8.13
C LYS A 493 7.15 -6.77 9.45
N LEU A 494 7.77 -7.90 9.84
CA LEU A 494 7.46 -8.55 11.10
C LEU A 494 7.87 -7.68 12.30
N PHE A 495 9.03 -7.02 12.18
CA PHE A 495 9.51 -6.12 13.22
C PHE A 495 8.57 -4.92 13.39
N SER A 496 8.08 -4.35 12.28
CA SER A 496 7.07 -3.28 12.28
C SER A 496 5.78 -3.70 12.99
N GLU A 497 5.19 -4.85 12.63
CA GLU A 497 3.95 -5.34 13.24
C GLU A 497 4.10 -5.58 14.76
N LYS A 498 5.23 -6.19 15.16
CA LYS A 498 5.53 -6.41 16.59
C LYS A 498 5.79 -5.09 17.33
N SER A 499 6.47 -4.14 16.72
CA SER A 499 6.75 -2.82 17.31
C SER A 499 5.45 -2.05 17.56
N LEU A 500 4.58 -1.93 16.55
CA LEU A 500 3.30 -1.28 16.71
C LEU A 500 2.46 -1.92 17.84
N SER A 501 2.55 -3.25 18.01
CA SER A 501 1.83 -3.93 19.10
C SER A 501 2.34 -3.58 20.51
N LEU A 502 3.54 -3.02 20.64
CA LEU A 502 4.21 -2.72 21.89
C LEU A 502 4.27 -1.22 22.22
N ILE A 503 4.11 -0.36 21.23
CA ILE A 503 4.00 1.09 21.42
C ILE A 503 2.69 1.38 22.19
N ASP A 504 2.74 2.35 23.10
CA ASP A 504 1.56 2.71 23.88
C ASP A 504 0.46 3.36 23.02
N ASN A 505 -0.78 3.24 23.49
CA ASN A 505 -1.94 3.67 22.71
C ASN A 505 -2.00 5.19 22.51
N LYS A 506 -1.48 5.99 23.44
CA LYS A 506 -1.50 7.46 23.35
C LYS A 506 -0.55 7.94 22.27
N THR A 507 0.64 7.35 22.21
CA THR A 507 1.63 7.65 21.16
C THR A 507 1.06 7.29 19.77
N ILE A 508 0.40 6.13 19.64
CA ILE A 508 -0.25 5.76 18.37
C ILE A 508 -1.36 6.75 18.02
N ALA A 509 -2.21 7.12 18.97
CA ALA A 509 -3.29 8.09 18.73
C ALA A 509 -2.76 9.46 18.32
N HIS A 510 -1.71 9.94 18.96
CA HIS A 510 -1.05 11.18 18.60
C HIS A 510 -0.54 11.15 17.17
N VAL A 511 0.21 10.09 16.81
CA VAL A 511 0.76 9.95 15.45
C VAL A 511 -0.34 9.86 14.39
N LEU A 512 -1.42 9.10 14.63
CA LEU A 512 -2.52 8.99 13.68
C LEU A 512 -3.23 10.32 13.45
N ASN A 513 -3.52 11.09 14.52
CA ASN A 513 -4.18 12.39 14.39
C ASN A 513 -3.28 13.41 13.67
N ARG A 514 -2.03 13.51 14.09
CA ARG A 514 -1.07 14.43 13.47
C ARG A 514 -0.79 14.07 12.00
N PHE A 515 -0.72 12.78 11.69
CA PHE A 515 -0.57 12.31 10.31
C PHE A 515 -1.76 12.74 9.45
N LEU A 516 -2.98 12.57 9.95
CA LEU A 516 -4.19 12.98 9.25
C LEU A 516 -4.28 14.49 9.05
N GLU A 517 -3.72 15.27 9.95
CA GLU A 517 -3.69 16.73 9.90
C GLU A 517 -2.67 17.28 8.93
N ASN A 518 -1.46 16.73 8.95
CA ASN A 518 -0.30 17.34 8.32
C ASN A 518 0.14 16.64 7.03
N VAL A 519 -0.25 15.37 6.82
CA VAL A 519 0.24 14.61 5.66
C VAL A 519 -0.86 14.44 4.62
N SER A 520 -0.71 15.10 3.48
CA SER A 520 -1.66 14.97 2.39
C SER A 520 -1.50 13.65 1.62
N ALA A 521 -2.60 13.17 1.02
CA ALA A 521 -2.62 11.94 0.24
C ALA A 521 -1.65 11.96 -0.96
N GLN A 522 -1.36 13.14 -1.49
CA GLN A 522 -0.52 13.32 -2.68
C GLN A 522 0.96 13.04 -2.43
N ILE A 523 1.45 13.28 -1.20
CA ILE A 523 2.84 13.01 -0.85
C ILE A 523 3.08 11.58 -0.38
N ILE A 524 2.01 10.79 -0.23
CA ILE A 524 2.12 9.40 0.18
C ILE A 524 2.40 8.54 -1.04
N TYR A 525 3.61 8.00 -1.09
CA TYR A 525 4.00 7.03 -2.08
C TYR A 525 3.03 5.85 -2.10
N ARG A 526 2.46 5.52 -3.28
CA ARG A 526 1.45 4.49 -3.45
C ARG A 526 0.31 4.57 -2.43
N TYR A 527 -0.35 5.70 -2.37
CA TYR A 527 -1.50 5.91 -1.48
C TYR A 527 -2.61 4.85 -1.66
N ASP A 528 -2.77 4.29 -2.87
CA ASP A 528 -3.69 3.18 -3.14
C ASP A 528 -3.41 1.96 -2.25
N ILE A 529 -2.15 1.68 -1.94
CA ILE A 529 -1.71 0.64 -1.00
C ILE A 529 -1.89 1.13 0.44
N PHE A 530 -1.41 2.35 0.73
CA PHE A 530 -1.49 2.94 2.07
C PHE A 530 -2.90 2.92 2.63
N LYS A 531 -3.89 3.44 1.87
CA LYS A 531 -5.28 3.54 2.31
C LYS A 531 -5.94 2.20 2.67
N ARG A 532 -5.39 1.07 2.21
CA ARG A 532 -5.95 -0.26 2.51
C ARG A 532 -5.81 -0.65 3.97
N ARG A 533 -4.82 -0.08 4.69
CA ARG A 533 -4.53 -0.36 6.10
C ARG A 533 -4.49 0.88 6.99
N ALA A 534 -4.37 2.05 6.41
CA ALA A 534 -4.18 3.30 7.15
C ALA A 534 -5.31 3.56 8.17
N TYR A 535 -6.51 3.15 7.82
CA TYR A 535 -7.72 3.38 8.62
C TYR A 535 -8.28 2.11 9.24
N ASP A 536 -7.42 1.09 9.39
CA ASP A 536 -7.82 -0.22 9.90
C ASP A 536 -8.35 -0.11 11.33
N ALA A 537 -9.53 -0.70 11.54
CA ALA A 537 -10.21 -0.73 12.84
C ALA A 537 -9.40 -1.46 13.93
N ASP A 538 -8.41 -2.29 13.61
CA ASP A 538 -7.56 -2.93 14.61
C ASP A 538 -6.58 -1.95 15.26
N ILE A 539 -6.03 -1.02 14.47
CA ILE A 539 -5.15 0.04 14.99
C ILE A 539 -5.98 1.08 15.73
N THR A 540 -7.03 1.60 15.10
CA THR A 540 -7.83 2.69 15.64
C THR A 540 -8.55 2.30 16.95
N LYS A 541 -9.00 1.05 17.06
CA LYS A 541 -9.56 0.51 18.34
C LYS A 541 -8.57 0.63 19.49
N ARG A 542 -7.30 0.41 19.24
CA ARG A 542 -6.26 0.52 20.28
C ARG A 542 -5.94 1.99 20.58
N ALA A 543 -5.78 2.78 19.54
CA ALA A 543 -5.37 4.17 19.62
C ALA A 543 -6.40 5.05 20.34
N PHE A 544 -7.68 4.91 20.00
CA PHE A 544 -8.71 5.86 20.39
C PHE A 544 -9.72 5.27 21.37
N ASP A 545 -10.28 6.11 22.23
CA ASP A 545 -11.56 5.87 22.85
C ASP A 545 -12.71 6.04 21.84
N ILE A 546 -13.95 5.91 22.30
CA ILE A 546 -15.12 5.99 21.41
C ILE A 546 -15.24 7.40 20.81
N GLY A 547 -15.14 8.44 21.64
CA GLY A 547 -15.34 9.83 21.21
C GLY A 547 -14.25 10.32 20.22
N ASP A 548 -12.99 10.02 20.52
CA ASP A 548 -11.88 10.41 19.67
C ASP A 548 -11.83 9.61 18.37
N GLY A 549 -12.19 8.32 18.42
CA GLY A 549 -12.31 7.50 17.22
C GLY A 549 -13.44 7.95 16.30
N ILE A 550 -14.57 8.40 16.83
CA ILE A 550 -15.66 9.01 16.06
C ILE A 550 -15.13 10.24 15.32
N LYS A 551 -14.51 11.19 16.03
CA LYS A 551 -13.94 12.41 15.43
C LYS A 551 -12.91 12.08 14.35
N PHE A 552 -12.05 11.09 14.59
CA PHE A 552 -11.04 10.66 13.64
C PHE A 552 -11.68 10.18 12.32
N TYR A 553 -12.67 9.28 12.39
CA TYR A 553 -13.32 8.78 11.18
C TYR A 553 -14.20 9.83 10.49
N GLU A 554 -14.87 10.69 11.23
CA GLU A 554 -15.66 11.81 10.68
C GLU A 554 -14.76 12.76 9.89
N LYS A 555 -13.59 13.15 10.43
CA LYS A 555 -12.61 13.98 9.75
C LYS A 555 -12.11 13.34 8.44
N ILE A 556 -11.90 12.04 8.40
CA ILE A 556 -11.53 11.33 7.18
C ILE A 556 -12.69 11.36 6.17
N LEU A 557 -13.92 11.14 6.63
CA LEU A 557 -15.11 11.11 5.78
C LEU A 557 -15.49 12.47 5.21
N GLU A 558 -15.13 13.58 5.86
CA GLU A 558 -15.30 14.94 5.30
C GLU A 558 -14.57 15.08 3.96
N ASN A 559 -13.39 14.46 3.85
CA ASN A 559 -12.53 14.57 2.69
C ASN A 559 -12.63 13.37 1.73
N ASN A 560 -13.04 12.21 2.23
CA ASN A 560 -13.07 10.97 1.46
C ASN A 560 -14.30 10.12 1.80
N GLN A 561 -15.40 10.35 1.10
CA GLN A 561 -16.64 9.61 1.28
C GLN A 561 -16.57 8.25 0.56
N SER A 562 -15.82 7.32 1.13
CA SER A 562 -15.67 5.96 0.59
C SER A 562 -16.45 4.95 1.41
N PRO A 563 -17.22 4.04 0.78
CA PRO A 563 -17.87 2.92 1.48
C PRO A 563 -16.88 2.08 2.29
N TYR A 564 -15.62 2.03 1.84
CA TYR A 564 -14.56 1.30 2.53
C TYR A 564 -14.19 1.96 3.87
N ILE A 565 -14.09 3.28 3.91
CA ILE A 565 -13.80 4.02 5.16
C ILE A 565 -14.96 3.89 6.15
N ARG A 566 -16.21 4.01 5.67
CA ARG A 566 -17.40 3.76 6.50
C ARG A 566 -17.42 2.33 7.04
N HIS A 567 -17.00 1.36 6.26
CA HIS A 567 -16.85 -0.02 6.70
C HIS A 567 -15.84 -0.15 7.86
N GLN A 568 -14.68 0.48 7.77
CA GLN A 568 -13.69 0.48 8.85
C GLN A 568 -14.20 1.22 10.09
N TYR A 569 -14.93 2.31 9.90
CA TYR A 569 -15.60 3.03 10.99
C TYR A 569 -16.64 2.16 11.70
N ALA A 570 -17.48 1.46 10.95
CA ALA A 570 -18.44 0.52 11.52
C ALA A 570 -17.75 -0.61 12.29
N LEU A 571 -16.66 -1.17 11.79
CA LEU A 571 -15.86 -2.17 12.50
C LEU A 571 -15.23 -1.62 13.79
N PHE A 572 -14.75 -0.37 13.78
CA PHE A 572 -14.26 0.30 14.98
C PHE A 572 -15.36 0.39 16.05
N LEU A 573 -16.54 0.90 15.68
CA LEU A 573 -17.69 1.05 16.57
C LEU A 573 -18.16 -0.32 17.09
N GLN A 574 -18.25 -1.32 16.23
CA GLN A 574 -18.57 -2.69 16.61
C GLN A 574 -17.60 -3.23 17.69
N ARG A 575 -16.28 -3.00 17.48
CA ARG A 575 -15.24 -3.45 18.43
C ARG A 575 -15.23 -2.68 19.75
N LYS A 576 -15.86 -1.50 19.77
CA LYS A 576 -16.15 -0.72 20.97
C LYS A 576 -17.50 -1.03 21.59
N ASN A 577 -18.24 -2.01 21.02
CA ASN A 577 -19.59 -2.43 21.41
C ASN A 577 -20.70 -1.39 21.17
N GLU A 578 -20.46 -0.40 20.31
CA GLU A 578 -21.40 0.65 19.91
C GLU A 578 -22.22 0.18 18.68
N TYR A 579 -23.09 -0.81 18.87
CA TYR A 579 -23.76 -1.51 17.76
C TYR A 579 -24.80 -0.66 17.03
N GLU A 580 -25.43 0.32 17.69
CA GLU A 580 -26.39 1.22 17.05
C GLU A 580 -25.65 2.14 16.05
N LEU A 581 -24.59 2.79 16.50
CA LEU A 581 -23.76 3.63 15.64
C LEU A 581 -23.06 2.82 14.54
N ALA A 582 -22.59 1.62 14.89
CA ALA A 582 -21.99 0.70 13.90
C ALA A 582 -22.99 0.32 12.80
N TRP A 583 -24.24 0.12 13.16
CA TRP A 583 -25.31 -0.18 12.21
C TRP A 583 -25.54 0.96 11.23
N GLU A 584 -25.62 2.19 11.71
CA GLU A 584 -25.79 3.38 10.85
C GLU A 584 -24.69 3.46 9.79
N GLN A 585 -23.44 3.28 10.20
CA GLN A 585 -22.30 3.37 9.29
C GLN A 585 -22.22 2.21 8.30
N ILE A 586 -22.49 0.98 8.75
CA ILE A 586 -22.42 -0.19 7.87
C ILE A 586 -23.58 -0.25 6.87
N ASP A 587 -24.78 0.16 7.26
CA ASP A 587 -25.95 0.18 6.39
C ASP A 587 -25.78 1.21 5.28
N GLN A 588 -25.20 2.38 5.61
CA GLN A 588 -24.83 3.38 4.64
C GLN A 588 -23.73 2.87 3.70
N ALA A 589 -22.66 2.25 4.23
CA ALA A 589 -21.61 1.66 3.41
C ALA A 589 -22.13 0.57 2.46
N TYR A 590 -23.07 -0.26 2.94
CA TYR A 590 -23.69 -1.32 2.16
C TYR A 590 -24.54 -0.76 1.01
N THR A 591 -25.26 0.31 1.29
CA THR A 591 -26.07 1.02 0.28
C THR A 591 -25.18 1.73 -0.74
N GLU A 592 -24.18 2.49 -0.33
CA GLU A 592 -23.22 3.21 -1.19
C GLU A 592 -22.44 2.25 -2.09
N SER A 593 -22.07 1.07 -1.60
CA SER A 593 -21.40 0.01 -2.37
C SER A 593 -22.31 -0.68 -3.37
N LYS A 594 -23.59 -0.28 -3.49
CA LYS A 594 -24.62 -0.92 -4.30
C LYS A 594 -24.73 -2.43 -4.02
N LYS A 595 -24.44 -2.84 -2.79
CA LYS A 595 -24.45 -4.23 -2.33
C LYS A 595 -23.45 -5.17 -3.07
N ARG A 596 -22.43 -4.59 -3.73
CA ARG A 596 -21.50 -5.37 -4.57
C ARG A 596 -20.19 -5.73 -3.87
N ILE A 597 -19.93 -5.16 -2.69
CA ILE A 597 -18.70 -5.43 -1.94
C ILE A 597 -19.01 -6.44 -0.83
N PHE A 598 -18.65 -7.71 -1.07
CA PHE A 598 -19.00 -8.81 -0.16
C PHE A 598 -18.39 -8.69 1.23
N SER A 599 -17.24 -8.04 1.41
CA SER A 599 -16.70 -7.76 2.75
C SER A 599 -17.60 -6.81 3.55
N ILE A 600 -18.18 -5.81 2.89
CA ILE A 600 -19.16 -4.90 3.50
C ILE A 600 -20.45 -5.65 3.81
N ALA A 601 -20.94 -6.46 2.85
CA ALA A 601 -22.15 -7.27 3.03
C ALA A 601 -22.02 -8.25 4.22
N ASN A 602 -20.88 -8.92 4.34
CA ASN A 602 -20.62 -9.82 5.46
C ASN A 602 -20.59 -9.07 6.80
N THR A 603 -19.92 -7.91 6.87
CA THR A 603 -19.88 -7.10 8.08
C THR A 603 -21.27 -6.53 8.41
N HIS A 604 -22.04 -6.14 7.42
CA HIS A 604 -23.44 -5.70 7.57
C HIS A 604 -24.27 -6.81 8.20
N ALA A 605 -24.15 -8.05 7.73
CA ALA A 605 -24.81 -9.20 8.33
C ALA A 605 -24.36 -9.46 9.77
N ILE A 606 -23.06 -9.36 10.06
CA ILE A 606 -22.52 -9.51 11.42
C ILE A 606 -23.10 -8.46 12.36
N ILE A 607 -23.06 -7.19 12.00
CA ILE A 607 -23.51 -6.10 12.86
C ILE A 607 -25.03 -6.18 13.06
N MET A 608 -25.80 -6.51 12.01
CA MET A 608 -27.23 -6.76 12.10
C MET A 608 -27.53 -7.89 13.08
N PHE A 609 -26.84 -9.01 12.99
CA PHE A 609 -26.96 -10.14 13.89
C PHE A 609 -26.63 -9.74 15.34
N GLU A 610 -25.45 -9.15 15.58
CA GLU A 610 -24.98 -8.76 16.90
C GLU A 610 -25.91 -7.77 17.61
N LYS A 611 -26.36 -6.73 16.91
CA LYS A 611 -27.30 -5.74 17.40
C LYS A 611 -28.60 -6.44 17.89
N ASN A 612 -29.16 -7.32 17.09
CA ASN A 612 -30.40 -8.01 17.42
C ASN A 612 -30.21 -9.08 18.48
N MET A 613 -29.07 -9.78 18.52
CA MET A 613 -28.75 -10.74 19.56
C MET A 613 -28.63 -10.10 20.96
N ARG A 614 -28.32 -8.82 21.04
CA ARG A 614 -28.23 -8.06 22.30
C ARG A 614 -29.55 -7.41 22.72
N SER A 615 -30.51 -7.28 21.80
CA SER A 615 -31.79 -6.69 22.09
C SER A 615 -32.59 -7.56 23.10
N LYS A 616 -33.28 -6.89 24.04
CA LYS A 616 -34.23 -7.50 24.95
C LYS A 616 -35.60 -7.46 24.28
N PHE A 617 -36.42 -8.43 24.56
CA PHE A 617 -37.81 -8.51 24.10
C PHE A 617 -38.74 -8.81 25.29
N ASN A 618 -39.88 -8.14 25.34
CA ASN A 618 -40.84 -8.27 26.42
C ASN A 618 -42.18 -8.84 25.91
N ALA A 619 -42.38 -8.91 24.60
CA ALA A 619 -43.59 -9.41 23.97
C ALA A 619 -43.28 -10.38 22.83
N GLU A 620 -44.18 -11.33 22.59
CA GLU A 620 -44.03 -12.33 21.52
C GLU A 620 -43.91 -11.70 20.11
N LYS A 621 -44.63 -10.60 19.90
CA LYS A 621 -44.55 -9.84 18.64
C LYS A 621 -43.18 -9.20 18.43
N GLU A 622 -42.52 -8.73 19.47
CA GLU A 622 -41.15 -8.20 19.44
C GLU A 622 -40.15 -9.32 19.13
N LEU A 623 -40.34 -10.49 19.72
CA LEU A 623 -39.53 -11.68 19.45
C LEU A 623 -39.66 -12.13 18.01
N SER A 624 -40.85 -12.14 17.44
CA SER A 624 -41.05 -12.48 16.00
C SER A 624 -40.37 -11.51 15.09
N LEU A 625 -40.46 -10.21 15.34
CA LEU A 625 -39.75 -9.18 14.56
C LEU A 625 -38.24 -9.31 14.67
N LEU A 626 -37.74 -9.60 15.87
CA LEU A 626 -36.31 -9.82 16.13
C LEU A 626 -35.79 -11.02 15.33
N LYS A 627 -36.49 -12.16 15.37
CA LYS A 627 -36.13 -13.36 14.61
C LYS A 627 -36.14 -13.10 13.09
N SER A 628 -37.15 -12.40 12.57
CA SER A 628 -37.23 -12.00 11.16
C SER A 628 -36.06 -11.08 10.73
N THR A 629 -35.58 -10.22 11.62
CA THR A 629 -34.42 -9.38 11.34
C THR A 629 -33.12 -10.18 11.35
N ILE A 630 -33.00 -11.15 12.27
CA ILE A 630 -31.85 -12.07 12.32
C ILE A 630 -31.83 -12.95 11.05
N GLU A 631 -32.98 -13.43 10.58
CA GLU A 631 -33.11 -14.18 9.33
C GLU A 631 -32.53 -13.42 8.13
N LYS A 632 -32.78 -12.11 8.03
CA LYS A 632 -32.17 -11.26 6.96
C LYS A 632 -30.64 -11.27 7.01
N SER A 633 -30.05 -11.37 8.20
CA SER A 633 -28.60 -11.52 8.36
C SER A 633 -28.11 -12.84 7.73
N PHE A 634 -28.79 -13.95 8.02
CA PHE A 634 -28.47 -15.25 7.43
C PHE A 634 -28.65 -15.26 5.90
N LEU A 635 -29.74 -14.71 5.39
CA LEU A 635 -29.97 -14.57 3.94
C LEU A 635 -28.88 -13.74 3.25
N THR A 636 -28.39 -12.67 3.90
CA THR A 636 -27.27 -11.88 3.39
C THR A 636 -25.98 -12.70 3.34
N LEU A 637 -25.72 -13.54 4.35
CA LEU A 637 -24.55 -14.42 4.36
C LEU A 637 -24.67 -15.53 3.28
N GLU A 638 -25.82 -16.11 3.09
CA GLU A 638 -26.08 -17.09 2.04
C GLU A 638 -25.86 -16.49 0.64
N TYR A 639 -26.30 -15.26 0.43
CA TYR A 639 -25.99 -14.52 -0.79
C TYR A 639 -24.47 -14.35 -0.96
N CYS A 640 -23.75 -13.97 0.09
CA CYS A 640 -22.29 -13.86 0.03
C CYS A 640 -21.62 -15.21 -0.26
N ILE A 641 -22.07 -16.30 0.35
CA ILE A 641 -21.56 -17.67 0.13
C ILE A 641 -21.72 -18.09 -1.33
N THR A 642 -22.83 -17.74 -1.95
CA THR A 642 -23.12 -18.13 -3.34
C THR A 642 -22.43 -17.26 -4.38
N GLN A 643 -22.07 -16.03 -4.06
CA GLN A 643 -21.59 -15.05 -5.03
C GLN A 643 -20.10 -14.67 -4.86
N ASP A 644 -19.52 -14.81 -3.67
CA ASP A 644 -18.12 -14.48 -3.42
C ASP A 644 -17.23 -15.73 -3.49
N VAL A 645 -16.07 -15.61 -4.08
CA VAL A 645 -15.04 -16.67 -4.09
C VAL A 645 -14.40 -16.92 -2.72
N ARG A 646 -14.56 -16.01 -1.77
CA ARG A 646 -14.08 -16.15 -0.38
C ARG A 646 -15.09 -16.87 0.51
N VAL A 647 -15.60 -17.98 0.02
CA VAL A 647 -16.65 -18.77 0.67
C VAL A 647 -16.30 -19.08 2.13
N ASN A 648 -15.05 -19.45 2.41
CA ASN A 648 -14.58 -19.80 3.75
C ASN A 648 -14.89 -18.72 4.80
N TYR A 649 -14.68 -17.45 4.45
CA TYR A 649 -14.91 -16.32 5.35
C TYR A 649 -16.38 -16.15 5.72
N HIS A 650 -17.27 -16.32 4.74
CA HIS A 650 -18.71 -16.19 4.95
C HIS A 650 -19.29 -17.38 5.70
N VAL A 651 -18.81 -18.59 5.41
CA VAL A 651 -19.24 -19.81 6.11
C VAL A 651 -18.79 -19.82 7.56
N LEU A 652 -17.59 -19.33 7.87
CA LEU A 652 -17.16 -19.13 9.27
C LEU A 652 -18.15 -18.23 10.03
N THR A 653 -18.52 -17.11 9.42
CA THR A 653 -19.48 -16.17 10.03
C THR A 653 -20.85 -16.81 10.21
N TYR A 654 -21.36 -17.48 9.17
CA TYR A 654 -22.65 -18.16 9.20
C TYR A 654 -22.69 -19.22 10.31
N SER A 655 -21.66 -20.07 10.36
CA SER A 655 -21.58 -21.15 11.34
C SER A 655 -21.54 -20.65 12.78
N ARG A 656 -20.73 -19.62 13.06
CA ARG A 656 -20.70 -18.97 14.38
C ARG A 656 -22.05 -18.37 14.76
N ASN A 657 -22.72 -17.72 13.83
CA ASN A 657 -24.03 -17.13 14.05
C ASN A 657 -25.08 -18.20 14.32
N ALA A 658 -25.05 -19.36 13.63
CA ALA A 658 -25.95 -20.47 13.84
C ALA A 658 -25.81 -21.06 15.27
N ILE A 659 -24.58 -21.26 15.75
CA ILE A 659 -24.33 -21.73 17.12
C ILE A 659 -24.88 -20.72 18.13
N ARG A 660 -24.58 -19.44 17.97
CA ARG A 660 -25.05 -18.39 18.89
C ARG A 660 -26.54 -18.17 18.85
N TYR A 661 -27.19 -18.39 17.73
CA TYR A 661 -28.64 -18.39 17.62
C TYR A 661 -29.24 -19.49 18.48
N TYR A 662 -28.72 -20.72 18.38
CA TYR A 662 -29.10 -21.85 19.22
C TYR A 662 -28.91 -21.58 20.73
N GLU A 663 -27.76 -21.02 21.10
CA GLU A 663 -27.46 -20.66 22.50
C GLU A 663 -28.47 -19.69 23.09
N LYS A 664 -29.00 -18.75 22.29
CA LYS A 664 -29.97 -17.75 22.79
C LYS A 664 -31.41 -18.20 22.74
N PHE A 665 -31.82 -18.86 21.68
CA PHE A 665 -33.22 -19.16 21.42
C PHE A 665 -33.59 -20.64 21.62
N GLY A 666 -32.60 -21.50 21.84
CA GLY A 666 -32.80 -22.94 21.94
C GLY A 666 -33.23 -23.59 20.65
N LEU A 667 -34.03 -24.66 20.77
CA LEU A 667 -34.56 -25.41 19.62
C LEU A 667 -35.81 -24.73 19.10
N ASP A 668 -35.77 -24.32 17.84
CA ASP A 668 -36.91 -23.89 17.05
C ASP A 668 -36.70 -24.28 15.56
N GLU A 669 -37.64 -23.97 14.72
CA GLU A 669 -37.63 -24.28 13.31
C GLU A 669 -36.40 -23.65 12.60
N TYR A 670 -36.07 -22.42 12.96
CA TYR A 670 -34.91 -21.69 12.40
C TYR A 670 -33.58 -22.29 12.83
N THR A 671 -33.47 -22.73 14.08
CA THR A 671 -32.24 -23.36 14.60
C THR A 671 -31.85 -24.57 13.77
N SER A 672 -32.80 -25.49 13.53
CA SER A 672 -32.56 -26.71 12.75
C SER A 672 -32.09 -26.36 11.32
N GLN A 673 -32.75 -25.40 10.68
CA GLN A 673 -32.40 -24.94 9.34
C GLN A 673 -30.99 -24.34 9.27
N TYR A 674 -30.64 -23.45 10.22
CA TYR A 674 -29.32 -22.78 10.22
C TYR A 674 -28.19 -23.77 10.48
N ILE A 675 -28.39 -24.72 11.38
CA ILE A 675 -27.38 -25.75 11.69
C ILE A 675 -27.16 -26.70 10.52
N GLU A 676 -28.24 -27.14 9.86
CA GLU A 676 -28.12 -28.01 8.68
C GLU A 676 -27.46 -27.30 7.51
N SER A 677 -27.84 -26.05 7.26
CA SER A 677 -27.22 -25.21 6.21
C SER A 677 -25.72 -25.00 6.51
N ALA A 678 -25.35 -24.67 7.74
CA ALA A 678 -23.94 -24.49 8.15
C ALA A 678 -23.13 -25.78 7.95
N LEU A 679 -23.63 -26.92 8.40
CA LEU A 679 -22.96 -28.22 8.22
C LEU A 679 -22.79 -28.61 6.76
N ASN A 680 -23.79 -28.36 5.93
CA ASN A 680 -23.70 -28.60 4.49
C ASN A 680 -22.62 -27.74 3.84
N GLN A 681 -22.59 -26.43 4.12
CA GLN A 681 -21.58 -25.51 3.58
C GLN A 681 -20.17 -25.88 4.06
N LEU A 682 -20.00 -26.22 5.33
CA LEU A 682 -18.72 -26.70 5.87
C LEU A 682 -18.27 -27.99 5.18
N GLY A 683 -19.19 -28.93 4.95
CA GLY A 683 -18.92 -30.17 4.21
C GLY A 683 -18.39 -29.90 2.81
N ILE A 684 -19.04 -29.01 2.06
CA ILE A 684 -18.61 -28.62 0.71
C ILE A 684 -17.19 -28.04 0.74
N ILE A 685 -16.92 -27.08 1.65
CA ILE A 685 -15.60 -26.45 1.73
C ILE A 685 -14.51 -27.45 2.09
N LEU A 686 -14.72 -28.26 3.11
CA LEU A 686 -13.71 -29.20 3.62
C LEU A 686 -13.42 -30.34 2.61
N THR A 687 -14.32 -30.60 1.68
CA THR A 687 -14.13 -31.61 0.62
C THR A 687 -13.75 -31.04 -0.74
N SER A 688 -13.70 -29.72 -0.90
CA SER A 688 -13.46 -29.04 -2.19
C SER A 688 -12.06 -29.26 -2.77
N GLY A 689 -11.05 -29.63 -1.93
CA GLY A 689 -9.65 -29.70 -2.33
C GLY A 689 -8.99 -28.34 -2.60
N GLU A 690 -9.70 -27.23 -2.35
CA GLU A 690 -9.12 -25.91 -2.47
C GLU A 690 -8.12 -25.62 -1.33
N TYR A 691 -7.13 -24.78 -1.64
CA TYR A 691 -6.22 -24.29 -0.61
C TYR A 691 -6.98 -23.47 0.44
N ILE A 692 -6.84 -23.85 1.69
CA ILE A 692 -7.34 -23.13 2.87
C ILE A 692 -6.17 -22.89 3.81
N PHE A 693 -6.00 -21.66 4.26
CA PHE A 693 -4.98 -21.35 5.27
C PHE A 693 -5.18 -22.19 6.54
N ARG A 694 -4.10 -22.75 7.08
CA ARG A 694 -4.15 -23.71 8.22
C ARG A 694 -4.95 -23.20 9.41
N GLY A 695 -4.80 -21.90 9.75
CA GLY A 695 -5.58 -21.28 10.84
C GLY A 695 -7.07 -21.32 10.59
N THR A 696 -7.49 -20.94 9.38
CA THR A 696 -8.89 -21.00 8.93
C THR A 696 -9.41 -22.44 8.89
N LEU A 697 -8.61 -23.37 8.38
CA LEU A 697 -8.97 -24.80 8.33
C LEU A 697 -9.22 -25.37 9.74
N LYS A 698 -8.33 -25.09 10.70
CA LYS A 698 -8.50 -25.53 12.10
C LYS A 698 -9.82 -25.01 12.69
N GLU A 699 -10.17 -23.78 12.37
CA GLU A 699 -11.41 -23.16 12.85
C GLU A 699 -12.65 -23.77 12.20
N LEU A 700 -12.65 -23.98 10.86
CA LEU A 700 -13.74 -24.64 10.14
C LEU A 700 -14.01 -26.04 10.70
N VAL A 701 -12.95 -26.82 10.97
CA VAL A 701 -13.06 -28.17 11.55
C VAL A 701 -13.63 -28.13 12.97
N ASN A 702 -13.23 -27.15 13.79
CA ASN A 702 -13.77 -27.00 15.14
C ASN A 702 -15.27 -26.64 15.12
N LEU A 703 -15.67 -25.71 14.25
CA LEU A 703 -17.08 -25.35 14.09
C LEU A 703 -17.93 -26.53 13.57
N GLN A 704 -17.39 -27.30 12.65
CA GLN A 704 -18.09 -28.50 12.17
C GLN A 704 -18.33 -29.50 13.31
N ARG A 705 -17.35 -29.71 14.18
CA ARG A 705 -17.51 -30.59 15.33
C ARG A 705 -18.56 -30.08 16.30
N GLU A 706 -18.53 -28.80 16.66
CA GLU A 706 -19.47 -28.16 17.57
C GLU A 706 -20.90 -28.20 17.01
N LEU A 707 -21.10 -27.90 15.72
CA LEU A 707 -22.40 -28.00 15.08
C LEU A 707 -22.93 -29.43 15.03
N ASN A 708 -22.08 -30.45 14.84
CA ASN A 708 -22.47 -31.85 14.89
C ASN A 708 -22.91 -32.26 16.31
N GLU A 709 -22.23 -31.79 17.35
CA GLU A 709 -22.63 -32.01 18.74
C GLU A 709 -24.04 -31.42 19.00
N ILE A 710 -24.31 -30.20 18.54
CA ILE A 710 -25.63 -29.58 18.64
C ILE A 710 -26.66 -30.37 17.81
N LYS A 711 -26.33 -30.78 16.58
CA LYS A 711 -27.24 -31.59 15.77
C LYS A 711 -27.64 -32.90 16.45
N ASN A 712 -26.71 -33.58 17.11
CA ASN A 712 -27.00 -34.81 17.87
C ASN A 712 -27.88 -34.59 19.10
N ILE A 713 -27.91 -33.37 19.65
CA ILE A 713 -28.83 -33.00 20.72
C ILE A 713 -30.26 -32.73 20.18
N ILE A 714 -30.32 -32.24 18.93
CA ILE A 714 -31.58 -31.87 18.25
C ILE A 714 -32.28 -33.10 17.67
N SER A 715 -31.52 -34.09 17.18
CA SER A 715 -32.02 -35.35 16.62
C SER A 715 -32.39 -36.34 17.71
#